data_d2e7755e7e229d1bae4217cb900f48fe
#
_entry.id   d2e7755e7e229d1bae4217cb900f48fe
#
_cell.length_a   1.000
_cell.length_b   1.000
_cell.length_c   1.000
_cell.angle_alpha   90.00
_cell.angle_beta   90.00
_cell.angle_gamma   90.00
#
_symmetry.space_group_name_H-M   'P 1'
#
loop_
_entity.id
_entity.type
_entity.pdbx_description
1 polymer ?
#
loop_
_entity_poly.entity_id
_entity_poly.type
_entity_poly.pdbx_seq_one_letter_code
_entity_poly.pdbx_strand_id
1 'polypeptide(L)'
;MRGALAKDAARTIRGSLRRFLSIAAICMLGTTMLIGLTIACEDLRLSADDFFDAQRLYDVSVQSTLGLTDDDVTALAHLDGVEAAEGSWTETAYTEVSGAKHTVAVHASRQGGMNEPYLEEGRLPSSASEVAVTREYLEESGKSLGDTVEFGVAKGSDDAGSGSQDEKPASAAGEVTDADEVVDEGEVTAADPTQDAATTDLFATHPYTIVGTVIDPNDIVNPSGPMALISGAKTVYPLFVSDAAVADADAPYTAARIGVKGAAGLNTYGDDYLALVERAQAGIKKIQSEREQARTDAVKDAIRESLEAKLDGQKTAVAALPDGNPMKTAAETKIAEAERQIDYKLDALPDSTWIIRDRSALASYADVKTESEMISRLGKLFPILFLVIAILVSLTAVARMVEEDRQLIGTYKALGYTRHETMLKYLIYSVAAVLAGGLVGDLIGLAGLPFVFTKRMLHILYVIPTYPLIIDWRIGIGGILLFLVLICGSATAVCAGSLRLQPAELLRPKAPKAGRTILLQRIGFIWNHLSFLGKVTARNLQRYKSRALMVIIGVLGCTALMTAGFGMASSAMTMMPRQFGEIATYDVIAVTKPADHDDAQKALDADPDVESSLPLHLENATLSAPAKNGSGDGSSAKADDAKLTVQFMVIPDGESLDGYLDLHTQDGQPIKLSGADDTNDGADAAEAIITANAAKTFGLNAGDTVDIADAMMDTAQVKVSGVAQYYTGNIVVMTESAYRAAFDIGSDTDLTLNADLLKVKGDDDAQIAFADDLAEQGEYLSVVSTAKQTRDFTKSFLIFFVMIGFIVVMAAILAVVVLYTLASTNISERERELATIKVLGFRRKEVHGYVNKEMLLLACIGIAIGLPCGRGLLGFLLGQLDLPGMNIVPNVAWYCYALAALLALLFTLIVEKATNRSLDRIDMVGALKSPE
;
A
#
# COMPACT_ATOMS: atom_id res chain seq x y z
N MET A 1 -45.20 3.75 -38.75
CA MET A 1 -45.42 3.49 -37.29
C MET A 1 -44.21 3.85 -36.41
N ARG A 2 -43.00 3.43 -36.74
CA ARG A 2 -41.78 3.75 -35.91
C ARG A 2 -41.53 5.23 -35.67
N GLY A 3 -41.78 6.11 -36.65
CA GLY A 3 -41.62 7.56 -36.50
C GLY A 3 -42.60 8.24 -35.54
N ALA A 4 -43.81 7.71 -35.40
CA ALA A 4 -44.80 8.23 -34.44
C ALA A 4 -44.44 7.89 -33.00
N LEU A 5 -43.96 6.68 -32.75
CA LEU A 5 -43.50 6.24 -31.42
C LEU A 5 -42.25 7.01 -30.97
N ALA A 6 -41.32 7.31 -31.89
CA ALA A 6 -40.14 8.14 -31.58
C ALA A 6 -40.53 9.58 -31.22
N LYS A 7 -41.49 10.19 -31.93
CA LYS A 7 -42.04 11.51 -31.61
C LYS A 7 -42.76 11.51 -30.25
N ASP A 8 -43.52 10.44 -29.95
CA ASP A 8 -44.18 10.27 -28.65
C ASP A 8 -43.14 10.12 -27.50
N ALA A 9 -42.09 9.33 -27.70
CA ALA A 9 -40.98 9.20 -26.74
C ALA A 9 -40.31 10.56 -26.51
N ALA A 10 -40.05 11.36 -27.56
CA ALA A 10 -39.49 12.69 -27.43
C ALA A 10 -40.41 13.66 -26.65
N ARG A 11 -41.69 13.59 -26.87
CA ARG A 11 -42.71 14.34 -26.10
C ARG A 11 -42.72 13.90 -24.63
N THR A 12 -42.63 12.60 -24.39
CA THR A 12 -42.56 12.04 -23.03
C THR A 12 -41.33 12.52 -22.30
N ILE A 13 -40.15 12.57 -22.94
CA ILE A 13 -38.91 13.14 -22.37
C ILE A 13 -39.14 14.59 -21.96
N ARG A 14 -39.71 15.43 -22.85
CA ARG A 14 -40.02 16.83 -22.53
C ARG A 14 -41.04 16.99 -21.42
N GLY A 15 -42.06 16.14 -21.38
CA GLY A 15 -43.11 16.16 -20.33
C GLY A 15 -42.62 15.66 -18.98
N SER A 16 -41.61 14.77 -18.95
CA SER A 16 -41.06 14.18 -17.74
C SER A 16 -39.55 14.49 -17.53
N LEU A 17 -39.11 15.71 -17.94
CA LEU A 17 -37.71 16.11 -17.98
C LEU A 17 -37.01 15.92 -16.63
N ARG A 18 -37.68 16.17 -15.51
CA ARG A 18 -37.12 16.00 -14.15
C ARG A 18 -36.72 14.54 -13.87
N ARG A 19 -37.56 13.58 -14.24
CA ARG A 19 -37.28 12.14 -14.07
C ARG A 19 -36.20 11.69 -15.02
N PHE A 20 -36.21 12.20 -16.25
CA PHE A 20 -35.17 11.95 -17.24
C PHE A 20 -33.80 12.38 -16.73
N LEU A 21 -33.69 13.64 -16.25
CA LEU A 21 -32.46 14.20 -15.69
C LEU A 21 -31.98 13.44 -14.44
N SER A 22 -32.91 12.94 -13.62
CA SER A 22 -32.53 12.14 -12.44
C SER A 22 -31.86 10.81 -12.82
N ILE A 23 -32.44 10.08 -13.80
CA ILE A 23 -31.84 8.85 -14.28
C ILE A 23 -30.50 9.16 -14.94
N ALA A 24 -30.44 10.19 -15.79
CA ALA A 24 -29.21 10.62 -16.44
C ALA A 24 -28.12 11.02 -15.44
N ALA A 25 -28.48 11.75 -14.38
CA ALA A 25 -27.53 12.15 -13.34
C ALA A 25 -26.96 10.95 -12.57
N ILE A 26 -27.79 9.95 -12.24
CA ILE A 26 -27.31 8.76 -11.55
C ILE A 26 -26.42 7.93 -12.48
N CYS A 27 -26.77 7.80 -13.77
CA CYS A 27 -25.90 7.15 -14.76
C CYS A 27 -24.58 7.91 -14.92
N MET A 28 -24.63 9.24 -14.97
CA MET A 28 -23.44 10.10 -15.02
C MET A 28 -22.52 9.82 -13.83
N LEU A 29 -23.04 9.84 -12.62
CA LEU A 29 -22.23 9.59 -11.41
C LEU A 29 -21.65 8.19 -11.42
N GLY A 30 -22.43 7.20 -11.76
CA GLY A 30 -21.99 5.79 -11.80
C GLY A 30 -20.92 5.53 -12.88
N THR A 31 -21.09 6.09 -14.09
CA THR A 31 -20.10 5.98 -15.17
C THR A 31 -18.84 6.77 -14.84
N THR A 32 -18.94 7.99 -14.29
CA THR A 32 -17.79 8.78 -13.81
C THR A 32 -16.94 8.00 -12.82
N MET A 33 -17.57 7.37 -11.82
CA MET A 33 -16.84 6.60 -10.81
C MET A 33 -16.18 5.35 -11.40
N LEU A 34 -16.94 4.58 -12.22
CA LEU A 34 -16.44 3.35 -12.82
C LEU A 34 -15.25 3.61 -13.74
N ILE A 35 -15.41 4.56 -14.65
CA ILE A 35 -14.43 4.84 -15.68
C ILE A 35 -13.26 5.62 -15.09
N GLY A 36 -13.55 6.63 -14.27
CA GLY A 36 -12.52 7.52 -13.72
C GLY A 36 -11.54 6.83 -12.79
N LEU A 37 -12.00 5.93 -11.91
CA LEU A 37 -11.10 5.16 -11.04
C LEU A 37 -10.33 4.09 -11.82
N THR A 38 -10.96 3.48 -12.84
CA THR A 38 -10.27 2.48 -13.69
C THR A 38 -9.16 3.14 -14.50
N ILE A 39 -9.44 4.29 -15.12
CA ILE A 39 -8.43 5.03 -15.90
C ILE A 39 -7.33 5.60 -14.99
N ALA A 40 -7.66 6.14 -13.82
CA ALA A 40 -6.65 6.63 -12.88
C ALA A 40 -5.66 5.53 -12.46
N CYS A 41 -6.14 4.30 -12.31
CA CYS A 41 -5.29 3.14 -12.05
C CYS A 41 -4.36 2.81 -13.23
N GLU A 42 -4.90 2.80 -14.45
CA GLU A 42 -4.12 2.54 -15.66
C GLU A 42 -3.12 3.67 -15.94
N ASP A 43 -3.52 4.94 -15.75
CA ASP A 43 -2.63 6.09 -15.91
C ASP A 43 -1.42 6.02 -14.95
N LEU A 44 -1.63 5.59 -13.69
CA LEU A 44 -0.54 5.40 -12.74
C LEU A 44 0.44 4.32 -13.21
N ARG A 45 -0.08 3.13 -13.57
CA ARG A 45 0.74 2.00 -14.02
C ARG A 45 1.54 2.34 -15.28
N LEU A 46 0.88 2.97 -16.26
CA LEU A 46 1.52 3.32 -17.51
C LEU A 46 2.51 4.47 -17.36
N SER A 47 2.25 5.41 -16.42
CA SER A 47 3.23 6.47 -16.14
C SER A 47 4.52 5.91 -15.55
N ALA A 48 4.42 4.93 -14.65
CA ALA A 48 5.59 4.26 -14.09
C ALA A 48 6.28 3.37 -15.13
N ASP A 49 5.50 2.61 -15.90
CA ASP A 49 6.00 1.74 -16.97
C ASP A 49 6.76 2.51 -18.05
N ASP A 50 6.16 3.59 -18.57
CA ASP A 50 6.80 4.49 -19.54
C ASP A 50 8.12 5.09 -19.00
N PHE A 51 8.15 5.41 -17.71
CA PHE A 51 9.35 5.93 -17.06
C PHE A 51 10.42 4.83 -16.93
N PHE A 52 10.07 3.64 -16.48
CA PHE A 52 10.99 2.51 -16.35
C PHE A 52 11.57 2.10 -17.72
N ASP A 53 10.75 2.05 -18.76
CA ASP A 53 11.18 1.75 -20.13
C ASP A 53 12.11 2.85 -20.69
N ALA A 54 11.78 4.11 -20.45
CA ALA A 54 12.60 5.24 -20.89
C ALA A 54 13.98 5.27 -20.24
N GLN A 55 14.08 4.87 -18.96
CA GLN A 55 15.34 4.78 -18.23
C GLN A 55 15.99 3.39 -18.35
N ARG A 56 15.43 2.49 -19.16
CA ARG A 56 15.95 1.13 -19.39
C ARG A 56 16.20 0.39 -18.07
N LEU A 57 15.22 0.51 -17.14
CA LEU A 57 15.30 -0.21 -15.88
C LEU A 57 15.42 -1.71 -16.16
N TYR A 58 16.34 -2.37 -15.48
CA TYR A 58 16.56 -3.82 -15.63
C TYR A 58 15.30 -4.63 -15.23
N ASP A 59 15.11 -5.81 -15.84
CA ASP A 59 14.01 -6.72 -15.52
C ASP A 59 14.38 -7.69 -14.41
N VAL A 60 15.66 -8.10 -14.38
CA VAL A 60 16.23 -8.99 -13.35
C VAL A 60 17.58 -8.44 -12.92
N SER A 61 17.87 -8.50 -11.62
CA SER A 61 19.17 -8.22 -11.02
C SER A 61 19.72 -9.47 -10.38
N VAL A 62 20.99 -9.76 -10.61
CA VAL A 62 21.75 -10.83 -9.94
C VAL A 62 22.84 -10.17 -9.12
N GLN A 63 22.86 -10.42 -7.83
CA GLN A 63 23.89 -9.98 -6.89
C GLN A 63 24.66 -11.23 -6.41
N SER A 64 25.92 -11.07 -6.03
CA SER A 64 26.74 -12.16 -5.50
C SER A 64 27.45 -11.73 -4.23
N THR A 65 27.54 -12.63 -3.25
CA THR A 65 28.27 -12.38 -1.99
C THR A 65 29.76 -12.20 -2.18
N LEU A 66 30.34 -12.78 -3.25
CA LEU A 66 31.77 -12.63 -3.60
C LEU A 66 31.98 -11.79 -4.86
N GLY A 67 30.94 -11.01 -5.28
CA GLY A 67 30.96 -10.23 -6.51
C GLY A 67 30.87 -11.08 -7.78
N LEU A 68 30.60 -10.43 -8.89
CA LEU A 68 30.42 -11.03 -10.22
C LEU A 68 31.59 -10.62 -11.13
N THR A 69 31.94 -11.50 -12.07
CA THR A 69 33.00 -11.29 -13.06
C THR A 69 32.43 -11.00 -14.45
N ASP A 70 33.27 -10.52 -15.36
CA ASP A 70 32.94 -10.39 -16.81
C ASP A 70 32.45 -11.71 -17.41
N ASP A 71 33.02 -12.86 -16.97
CA ASP A 71 32.59 -14.17 -17.41
C ASP A 71 31.17 -14.50 -16.94
N ASP A 72 30.79 -14.06 -15.73
CA ASP A 72 29.43 -14.20 -15.20
C ASP A 72 28.43 -13.36 -15.99
N VAL A 73 28.77 -12.10 -16.24
CA VAL A 73 27.94 -11.19 -17.06
C VAL A 73 27.80 -11.72 -18.48
N THR A 74 28.89 -12.23 -19.06
CA THR A 74 28.87 -12.84 -20.41
C THR A 74 28.01 -14.11 -20.44
N ALA A 75 28.12 -14.98 -19.44
CA ALA A 75 27.29 -16.18 -19.32
C ALA A 75 25.78 -15.81 -19.20
N LEU A 76 25.46 -14.82 -18.42
CA LEU A 76 24.08 -14.29 -18.29
C LEU A 76 23.57 -13.71 -19.62
N ALA A 77 24.38 -12.93 -20.35
CA ALA A 77 24.01 -12.35 -21.64
C ALA A 77 23.73 -13.40 -22.74
N HIS A 78 24.33 -14.59 -22.63
CA HIS A 78 24.13 -15.67 -23.61
C HIS A 78 22.95 -16.60 -23.31
N LEU A 79 22.21 -16.38 -22.20
CA LEU A 79 21.05 -17.18 -21.87
C LEU A 79 19.89 -16.92 -22.85
N ASP A 80 19.18 -18.00 -23.17
CA ASP A 80 17.96 -17.89 -23.97
C ASP A 80 16.88 -17.09 -23.19
N GLY A 81 16.38 -16.05 -23.82
CA GLY A 81 15.42 -15.13 -23.21
C GLY A 81 16.04 -13.86 -22.60
N VAL A 82 17.36 -13.72 -22.57
CA VAL A 82 18.07 -12.50 -22.20
C VAL A 82 18.32 -11.65 -23.46
N GLU A 83 18.08 -10.37 -23.40
CA GLU A 83 18.40 -9.41 -24.45
C GLU A 83 19.79 -8.80 -24.27
N ALA A 84 20.10 -8.40 -23.03
CA ALA A 84 21.38 -7.86 -22.64
C ALA A 84 21.63 -8.11 -21.15
N ALA A 85 22.90 -8.18 -20.76
CA ALA A 85 23.33 -8.17 -19.37
C ALA A 85 24.49 -7.18 -19.22
N GLU A 86 24.45 -6.37 -18.16
CA GLU A 86 25.45 -5.35 -17.84
C GLU A 86 25.89 -5.48 -16.38
N GLY A 87 27.21 -5.49 -16.14
CA GLY A 87 27.77 -5.43 -14.79
C GLY A 87 27.63 -3.99 -14.24
N SER A 88 27.37 -3.87 -12.96
CA SER A 88 27.26 -2.59 -12.28
C SER A 88 27.92 -2.59 -10.91
N TRP A 89 28.38 -1.42 -10.50
CA TRP A 89 28.98 -1.21 -9.19
C TRP A 89 28.08 -0.31 -8.35
N THR A 90 27.88 -0.71 -7.11
CA THR A 90 27.16 0.07 -6.11
C THR A 90 27.86 -0.09 -4.78
N GLU A 91 28.11 1.01 -4.06
CA GLU A 91 28.76 1.03 -2.77
C GLU A 91 27.94 1.87 -1.78
N THR A 92 27.85 1.41 -0.55
CA THR A 92 27.26 2.18 0.55
C THR A 92 28.38 2.98 1.21
N ALA A 93 28.26 4.30 1.17
CA ALA A 93 29.21 5.23 1.74
C ALA A 93 28.50 6.22 2.68
N TYR A 94 29.27 7.12 3.27
CA TYR A 94 28.76 8.17 4.16
C TYR A 94 29.21 9.53 3.65
N THR A 95 28.33 10.51 3.77
CA THR A 95 28.61 11.92 3.48
C THR A 95 28.05 12.80 4.58
N GLU A 96 28.55 14.03 4.68
CA GLU A 96 28.01 15.01 5.61
C GLU A 96 26.89 15.82 4.96
N VAL A 97 25.71 15.83 5.58
CA VAL A 97 24.56 16.63 5.18
C VAL A 97 24.12 17.47 6.36
N SER A 98 24.17 18.80 6.23
CA SER A 98 23.80 19.75 7.28
C SER A 98 24.52 19.54 8.64
N GLY A 99 25.76 19.02 8.61
CA GLY A 99 26.58 18.78 9.82
C GLY A 99 26.38 17.41 10.45
N ALA A 100 25.47 16.56 9.90
CA ALA A 100 25.28 15.20 10.34
C ALA A 100 25.79 14.20 9.29
N LYS A 101 26.20 13.02 9.74
CA LYS A 101 26.70 11.94 8.89
C LYS A 101 25.51 11.14 8.35
N HIS A 102 25.34 11.13 7.04
CA HIS A 102 24.26 10.42 6.36
C HIS A 102 24.77 9.32 5.45
N THR A 103 24.01 8.24 5.36
CA THR A 103 24.29 7.14 4.44
C THR A 103 23.94 7.53 3.01
N VAL A 104 24.82 7.20 2.07
CA VAL A 104 24.61 7.38 0.63
C VAL A 104 24.85 6.07 -0.09
N ALA A 105 24.07 5.83 -1.14
CA ALA A 105 24.30 4.74 -2.08
C ALA A 105 24.92 5.32 -3.36
N VAL A 106 26.18 4.99 -3.58
CA VAL A 106 26.93 5.47 -4.75
C VAL A 106 26.81 4.45 -5.87
N HIS A 107 26.24 4.85 -6.99
CA HIS A 107 25.99 4.01 -8.15
C HIS A 107 26.89 4.44 -9.32
N ALA A 108 27.66 3.51 -9.87
CA ALA A 108 28.28 3.73 -11.17
C ALA A 108 27.20 3.68 -12.27
N SER A 109 27.21 4.67 -13.16
CA SER A 109 26.25 4.82 -14.24
C SER A 109 26.95 5.05 -15.57
N ARG A 110 26.52 4.32 -16.59
CA ARG A 110 26.99 4.45 -17.96
C ARG A 110 25.95 5.15 -18.81
N GLN A 111 26.37 6.16 -19.56
CA GLN A 111 25.49 6.84 -20.51
C GLN A 111 24.98 5.86 -21.59
N GLY A 112 23.66 5.79 -21.74
CA GLY A 112 22.98 4.86 -22.65
C GLY A 112 22.98 3.40 -22.18
N GLY A 113 23.41 3.12 -20.95
CA GLY A 113 23.35 1.80 -20.30
C GLY A 113 21.98 1.51 -19.69
N MET A 114 21.87 0.35 -19.00
CA MET A 114 20.68 0.02 -18.22
C MET A 114 20.61 0.86 -16.93
N ASN A 115 19.39 1.20 -16.52
CA ASN A 115 19.13 1.93 -15.29
C ASN A 115 19.79 3.31 -15.25
N GLU A 116 19.75 4.03 -16.40
CA GLU A 116 20.28 5.38 -16.50
C GLU A 116 19.41 6.34 -15.69
N PRO A 117 20.00 7.14 -14.78
CA PRO A 117 19.22 8.08 -13.98
C PRO A 117 18.58 9.15 -14.88
N TYR A 118 17.35 9.56 -14.57
CA TYR A 118 16.67 10.60 -15.32
C TYR A 118 17.22 11.98 -14.95
N LEU A 119 17.76 12.69 -15.94
CA LEU A 119 18.31 14.03 -15.74
C LEU A 119 17.19 15.07 -15.60
N GLU A 120 17.13 15.75 -14.45
CA GLU A 120 16.22 16.87 -14.22
C GLU A 120 16.85 18.21 -14.59
N GLU A 121 18.09 18.47 -14.12
CA GLU A 121 18.80 19.71 -14.37
C GLU A 121 20.31 19.45 -14.49
N GLY A 122 21.02 20.26 -15.27
CA GLY A 122 22.45 20.10 -15.48
C GLY A 122 22.81 19.05 -16.53
N ARG A 123 23.70 18.12 -16.20
CA ARG A 123 24.14 17.02 -17.07
C ARG A 123 24.50 15.77 -16.27
N LEU A 124 24.54 14.62 -16.93
CA LEU A 124 25.03 13.39 -16.30
C LEU A 124 26.57 13.43 -16.14
N PRO A 125 27.13 12.75 -15.13
CA PRO A 125 28.57 12.62 -14.94
C PRO A 125 29.24 11.96 -16.13
N SER A 126 30.38 12.49 -16.55
CA SER A 126 31.19 11.99 -17.69
C SER A 126 32.64 11.79 -17.35
N SER A 127 33.10 12.25 -16.19
CA SER A 127 34.45 12.07 -15.69
C SER A 127 34.48 11.47 -14.29
N ALA A 128 35.64 10.98 -13.88
CA ALA A 128 35.85 10.31 -12.60
C ALA A 128 35.59 11.21 -11.36
N SER A 129 35.59 12.52 -11.52
CA SER A 129 35.43 13.50 -10.42
C SER A 129 34.08 14.21 -10.46
N GLU A 130 33.10 13.66 -11.17
CA GLU A 130 31.76 14.23 -11.29
C GLU A 130 30.71 13.33 -10.67
N VAL A 131 29.70 13.96 -10.06
CA VAL A 131 28.56 13.26 -9.45
C VAL A 131 27.26 13.95 -9.83
N ALA A 132 26.21 13.17 -10.03
CA ALA A 132 24.84 13.65 -10.06
C ALA A 132 24.13 13.18 -8.79
N VAL A 133 23.28 14.05 -8.25
CA VAL A 133 22.62 13.86 -6.97
C VAL A 133 21.11 14.05 -7.11
N THR A 134 20.33 13.59 -6.14
CA THR A 134 18.89 13.88 -6.14
C THR A 134 18.61 15.32 -5.71
N ARG A 135 17.45 15.83 -6.08
CA ARG A 135 16.99 17.18 -5.68
C ARG A 135 16.92 17.31 -4.16
N GLU A 136 16.45 16.27 -3.49
CA GLU A 136 16.34 16.20 -2.04
C GLU A 136 17.72 16.37 -1.37
N TYR A 137 18.73 15.66 -1.87
CA TYR A 137 20.10 15.83 -1.37
C TYR A 137 20.56 17.28 -1.44
N LEU A 138 20.28 17.99 -2.57
CA LEU A 138 20.63 19.41 -2.67
C LEU A 138 19.87 20.29 -1.68
N GLU A 139 18.58 20.05 -1.49
CA GLU A 139 17.74 20.84 -0.59
C GLU A 139 18.16 20.65 0.88
N GLU A 140 18.47 19.43 1.30
CA GLU A 140 18.84 19.13 2.67
C GLU A 140 20.30 19.44 2.99
N SER A 141 21.22 19.25 2.03
CA SER A 141 22.64 19.62 2.21
C SER A 141 22.91 21.11 2.06
N GLY A 142 21.94 21.88 1.49
CA GLY A 142 22.13 23.30 1.17
C GLY A 142 23.15 23.57 0.06
N LYS A 143 23.56 22.52 -0.70
CA LYS A 143 24.50 22.62 -1.81
C LYS A 143 23.80 22.97 -3.11
N SER A 144 24.59 23.37 -4.10
CA SER A 144 24.13 23.76 -5.44
C SER A 144 24.97 23.11 -6.54
N LEU A 145 24.48 23.11 -7.78
CA LEU A 145 25.26 22.65 -8.93
C LEU A 145 26.59 23.40 -9.00
N GLY A 146 27.69 22.65 -9.13
CA GLY A 146 29.07 23.16 -9.12
C GLY A 146 29.79 23.08 -7.78
N ASP A 147 29.08 22.83 -6.69
CA ASP A 147 29.67 22.55 -5.38
C ASP A 147 30.25 21.14 -5.35
N THR A 148 31.04 20.85 -4.30
CA THR A 148 31.69 19.55 -4.16
C THR A 148 31.04 18.73 -3.03
N VAL A 149 31.03 17.41 -3.22
CA VAL A 149 30.65 16.43 -2.20
C VAL A 149 31.80 15.44 -2.01
N GLU A 150 32.05 15.08 -0.78
CA GLU A 150 32.97 14.00 -0.40
C GLU A 150 32.14 12.88 0.24
N PHE A 151 32.45 11.67 -0.14
CA PHE A 151 31.90 10.47 0.48
C PHE A 151 33.00 9.42 0.62
N GLY A 152 32.84 8.52 1.59
CA GLY A 152 33.82 7.45 1.83
C GLY A 152 33.21 6.35 2.68
N VAL A 153 33.76 5.17 2.61
CA VAL A 153 33.39 4.04 3.46
C VAL A 153 33.86 4.28 4.88
N ALA A 154 33.06 3.97 5.90
CA ALA A 154 33.48 4.07 7.28
C ALA A 154 34.60 3.08 7.55
N LYS A 155 35.83 3.56 7.75
CA LYS A 155 36.91 2.72 8.32
C LYS A 155 36.51 2.33 9.72
N GLY A 156 36.54 1.03 10.03
CA GLY A 156 36.32 0.53 11.38
C GLY A 156 37.17 1.33 12.37
N SER A 157 36.59 1.66 13.51
CA SER A 157 37.15 2.54 14.52
C SER A 157 38.40 1.91 15.20
N ASP A 158 39.57 2.10 14.62
CA ASP A 158 40.87 1.87 15.30
C ASP A 158 41.59 3.19 15.59
N ASP A 159 40.89 4.30 15.79
CA ASP A 159 41.51 5.56 16.20
C ASP A 159 40.66 6.31 17.25
N ALA A 160 40.57 5.71 18.44
CA ALA A 160 40.16 6.41 19.64
C ALA A 160 41.34 6.48 20.60
N GLY A 161 42.22 7.47 20.39
CA GLY A 161 43.26 7.73 21.39
C GLY A 161 44.45 8.56 20.92
N SER A 162 44.31 9.86 20.74
CA SER A 162 45.22 10.85 21.40
C SER A 162 44.91 12.26 20.89
N GLY A 163 44.41 13.05 21.83
CA GLY A 163 44.18 14.48 21.62
C GLY A 163 45.50 15.28 21.60
N SER A 164 45.38 16.32 20.80
CA SER A 164 46.05 17.64 20.89
C SER A 164 47.48 17.74 21.42
N GLN A 165 48.38 18.24 20.61
CA GLN A 165 49.00 19.57 20.83
C GLN A 165 49.94 19.96 19.71
N ASP A 166 49.88 21.23 19.40
CA ASP A 166 50.80 22.02 18.57
C ASP A 166 52.28 21.70 18.70
N GLU A 167 53.07 21.69 17.64
CA GLU A 167 54.08 22.69 17.33
C GLU A 167 54.97 22.31 16.13
N LYS A 168 55.52 23.30 15.52
CA LYS A 168 56.21 23.43 14.25
C LYS A 168 57.75 23.06 14.37
N PRO A 169 58.44 23.06 13.24
CA PRO A 169 59.53 22.11 12.94
C PRO A 169 60.93 22.61 13.23
N ALA A 170 61.86 21.70 13.38
CA ALA A 170 63.29 22.02 13.10
C ALA A 170 64.15 20.78 12.82
N SER A 171 64.65 20.81 11.66
CA SER A 171 65.95 20.38 11.10
C SER A 171 66.96 19.55 11.87
N ALA A 172 67.52 18.65 11.05
CA ALA A 172 68.98 18.38 10.94
C ALA A 172 69.66 17.24 11.71
N ALA A 173 70.05 16.26 10.90
CA ALA A 173 71.38 15.64 10.85
C ALA A 173 72.00 15.01 12.11
N GLY A 174 72.38 13.75 11.90
CA GLY A 174 73.63 13.29 12.57
C GLY A 174 73.64 11.90 13.13
N GLU A 175 74.29 11.05 12.39
CA GLU A 175 75.28 10.07 12.83
C GLU A 175 74.91 8.71 13.42
N VAL A 176 75.43 7.75 12.76
CA VAL A 176 75.66 6.33 12.98
C VAL A 176 76.33 6.04 14.26
N THR A 177 75.92 5.06 15.05
CA THR A 177 76.87 4.11 15.74
C THR A 177 76.05 2.84 16.23
N ASP A 178 76.61 1.70 15.87
CA ASP A 178 76.76 0.39 16.54
C ASP A 178 75.59 -0.37 17.16
N ALA A 179 75.39 -1.51 16.51
CA ALA A 179 75.32 -2.90 16.95
C ALA A 179 74.92 -3.26 18.41
N ASP A 180 74.07 -4.28 18.44
CA ASP A 180 73.67 -5.11 19.58
C ASP A 180 72.35 -4.67 20.26
N GLU A 181 71.21 -5.21 19.69
CA GLU A 181 70.14 -5.56 20.59
C GLU A 181 69.31 -6.77 20.05
N VAL A 182 69.20 -7.66 20.93
CA VAL A 182 68.45 -8.83 21.11
C VAL A 182 67.17 -8.86 20.30
N VAL A 183 66.96 -9.92 19.48
CA VAL A 183 65.72 -10.26 18.82
C VAL A 183 64.68 -10.59 19.88
N ASP A 184 63.79 -9.66 20.14
CA ASP A 184 62.58 -9.86 20.91
C ASP A 184 61.66 -10.73 20.08
N GLU A 185 61.05 -11.71 20.72
CA GLU A 185 60.09 -12.65 20.12
C GLU A 185 58.78 -11.92 19.77
N GLY A 186 58.75 -11.26 18.62
CA GLY A 186 57.49 -10.73 18.03
C GLY A 186 56.57 -11.91 17.68
N GLU A 187 55.55 -12.07 18.46
CA GLU A 187 54.41 -12.85 18.18
C GLU A 187 53.91 -12.46 16.78
N VAL A 188 53.99 -13.32 15.81
CA VAL A 188 53.40 -13.13 14.47
C VAL A 188 51.91 -13.35 14.65
N THR A 189 51.21 -12.30 15.05
CA THR A 189 49.75 -12.24 14.84
C THR A 189 49.54 -12.21 13.32
N ALA A 190 49.12 -13.32 12.78
CA ALA A 190 48.66 -13.39 11.43
C ALA A 190 47.46 -12.45 11.32
N ALA A 191 47.64 -11.33 10.64
CA ALA A 191 46.53 -10.43 10.29
C ALA A 191 45.46 -11.28 9.62
N ASP A 192 44.23 -11.13 10.04
CA ASP A 192 43.08 -11.83 9.51
C ASP A 192 42.94 -11.44 8.03
N PRO A 193 43.10 -12.35 7.07
CA PRO A 193 43.06 -12.02 5.66
C PRO A 193 41.64 -11.66 5.18
N THR A 194 40.62 -11.87 6.03
CA THR A 194 39.26 -11.41 5.78
C THR A 194 39.09 -9.92 6.08
N GLN A 195 39.91 -9.33 6.94
CA GLN A 195 39.91 -7.88 7.18
C GLN A 195 40.66 -7.08 6.10
N ASP A 196 41.71 -7.65 5.48
CA ASP A 196 42.46 -7.00 4.41
C ASP A 196 41.75 -7.10 3.02
N ALA A 197 40.82 -8.02 2.86
CA ALA A 197 40.05 -8.18 1.60
C ALA A 197 38.78 -7.34 1.56
N ALA A 198 38.39 -6.69 2.64
CA ALA A 198 37.08 -6.05 2.80
C ALA A 198 37.07 -4.51 2.73
N THR A 199 38.19 -3.83 2.44
CA THR A 199 38.23 -2.36 2.50
C THR A 199 39.05 -1.70 1.40
N THR A 200 38.92 -2.14 0.16
CA THR A 200 39.29 -1.30 -0.97
C THR A 200 38.06 -0.49 -1.31
N ASP A 201 38.11 0.83 -1.04
CA ASP A 201 37.07 1.75 -1.50
C ASP A 201 36.84 1.52 -3.01
N LEU A 202 35.63 1.13 -3.39
CA LEU A 202 35.30 0.84 -4.78
C LEU A 202 35.41 2.11 -5.64
N PHE A 203 35.06 3.24 -5.03
CA PHE A 203 35.19 4.56 -5.62
C PHE A 203 36.32 5.34 -4.95
N ALA A 204 37.12 6.05 -5.76
CA ALA A 204 38.22 6.86 -5.25
C ALA A 204 37.73 7.95 -4.29
N THR A 205 38.37 8.07 -3.12
CA THR A 205 38.03 9.12 -2.13
C THR A 205 38.62 10.46 -2.56
N HIS A 206 37.86 11.32 -3.18
CA HIS A 206 38.20 12.69 -3.52
C HIS A 206 36.92 13.55 -3.59
N PRO A 207 37.02 14.90 -3.56
CA PRO A 207 35.82 15.72 -3.75
C PRO A 207 35.26 15.58 -5.17
N TYR A 208 33.99 15.21 -5.25
CA TYR A 208 33.25 15.12 -6.51
C TYR A 208 32.47 16.39 -6.77
N THR A 209 32.52 16.91 -8.00
CA THR A 209 31.75 18.08 -8.40
C THR A 209 30.33 17.68 -8.77
N ILE A 210 29.33 18.32 -8.18
CA ILE A 210 27.90 18.10 -8.50
C ILE A 210 27.62 18.73 -9.86
N VAL A 211 27.30 17.90 -10.86
CA VAL A 211 27.09 18.37 -12.25
C VAL A 211 25.63 18.30 -12.70
N GLY A 212 24.78 17.63 -11.99
CA GLY A 212 23.36 17.54 -12.33
C GLY A 212 22.49 17.01 -11.19
N THR A 213 21.18 17.26 -11.32
CA THR A 213 20.16 16.64 -10.48
C THR A 213 19.45 15.56 -11.27
N VAL A 214 19.15 14.45 -10.60
CA VAL A 214 18.59 13.26 -11.23
C VAL A 214 17.48 12.64 -10.37
N ILE A 215 16.65 11.81 -11.05
CA ILE A 215 15.72 10.88 -10.39
C ILE A 215 16.29 9.48 -10.55
N ASP A 216 16.32 8.72 -9.46
CA ASP A 216 16.73 7.32 -9.47
C ASP A 216 15.60 6.45 -10.05
N PRO A 217 15.85 5.67 -11.13
CA PRO A 217 14.85 4.73 -11.64
C PRO A 217 14.49 3.60 -10.67
N ASN A 218 15.35 3.26 -9.70
CA ASN A 218 15.06 2.25 -8.71
C ASN A 218 14.09 2.76 -7.63
N ASP A 219 14.07 4.08 -7.39
CA ASP A 219 13.20 4.69 -6.39
C ASP A 219 12.54 5.97 -6.92
N ILE A 220 11.31 5.81 -7.36
CA ILE A 220 10.46 6.91 -7.85
C ILE A 220 9.51 7.45 -6.78
N VAL A 221 9.56 6.95 -5.54
CA VAL A 221 8.76 7.49 -4.44
C VAL A 221 9.25 8.91 -4.15
N ASN A 222 8.31 9.82 -3.94
CA ASN A 222 8.66 11.17 -3.52
C ASN A 222 9.21 11.13 -2.08
N PRO A 223 10.48 11.44 -1.86
CA PRO A 223 11.10 11.33 -0.53
C PRO A 223 10.48 12.28 0.51
N SER A 224 10.00 13.43 0.07
CA SER A 224 9.19 14.35 0.90
C SER A 224 7.71 13.96 0.94
N GLY A 225 7.35 12.86 0.31
CA GLY A 225 5.97 12.37 0.19
C GLY A 225 5.56 11.46 1.33
N PRO A 226 4.27 11.17 1.37
CA PRO A 226 3.69 10.35 2.43
C PRO A 226 4.22 8.91 2.49
N MET A 227 4.62 8.34 1.38
CA MET A 227 5.08 6.94 1.33
C MET A 227 6.46 6.77 1.96
N ALA A 228 7.39 7.69 1.71
CA ALA A 228 8.71 7.67 2.31
C ALA A 228 8.66 7.74 3.85
N LEU A 229 7.68 8.48 4.39
CA LEU A 229 7.47 8.59 5.84
C LEU A 229 6.88 7.33 6.49
N ILE A 230 6.20 6.49 5.71
CA ILE A 230 5.63 5.22 6.22
C ILE A 230 6.68 4.13 6.31
N SER A 231 7.66 4.13 5.40
CA SER A 231 8.69 3.10 5.36
C SER A 231 9.63 3.13 6.56
N GLY A 232 9.71 4.26 7.28
CA GLY A 232 10.61 4.43 8.44
C GLY A 232 12.09 4.22 8.11
N ALA A 233 12.40 4.03 6.83
CA ALA A 233 13.75 3.81 6.38
C ALA A 233 14.56 5.08 6.57
N LYS A 234 15.79 4.93 7.08
CA LYS A 234 16.78 6.02 7.13
C LYS A 234 16.96 6.53 5.70
N THR A 235 16.89 7.82 5.49
CA THR A 235 17.08 8.42 4.15
C THR A 235 18.48 8.04 3.65
N VAL A 236 18.52 7.22 2.63
CA VAL A 236 19.75 6.89 1.90
C VAL A 236 19.70 7.68 0.60
N TYR A 237 20.62 8.65 0.44
CA TYR A 237 20.66 9.45 -0.79
C TYR A 237 21.37 8.68 -1.89
N PRO A 238 20.73 8.42 -3.04
CA PRO A 238 21.44 7.86 -4.19
C PRO A 238 22.32 8.94 -4.85
N LEU A 239 23.57 8.59 -5.05
CA LEU A 239 24.56 9.39 -5.77
C LEU A 239 24.98 8.63 -7.02
N PHE A 240 25.07 9.31 -8.15
CA PHE A 240 25.44 8.69 -9.42
C PHE A 240 26.78 9.25 -9.89
N VAL A 241 27.73 8.35 -10.12
CA VAL A 241 29.05 8.67 -10.67
C VAL A 241 29.25 7.98 -12.02
N SER A 242 30.23 8.43 -12.79
CA SER A 242 30.61 7.72 -14.02
C SER A 242 31.34 6.41 -13.69
N ASP A 243 31.23 5.37 -14.53
CA ASP A 243 32.03 4.15 -14.45
C ASP A 243 33.55 4.44 -14.32
N ALA A 244 34.01 5.58 -14.86
CA ALA A 244 35.39 6.02 -14.77
C ALA A 244 35.86 6.40 -13.33
N ALA A 245 34.90 6.53 -12.39
CA ALA A 245 35.19 6.81 -10.98
C ALA A 245 35.54 5.53 -10.18
N VAL A 246 35.31 4.35 -10.75
CA VAL A 246 35.71 3.08 -10.13
C VAL A 246 37.22 3.03 -10.05
N ALA A 247 37.74 2.82 -8.84
CA ALA A 247 39.17 2.91 -8.55
C ALA A 247 39.99 1.81 -9.25
N ASP A 248 39.41 0.60 -9.34
CA ASP A 248 40.00 -0.54 -10.03
C ASP A 248 39.04 -1.03 -11.11
N ALA A 249 39.46 -0.95 -12.37
CA ALA A 249 38.64 -1.39 -13.50
C ALA A 249 38.37 -2.90 -13.51
N ASP A 250 39.22 -3.69 -12.83
CA ASP A 250 39.09 -5.14 -12.68
C ASP A 250 38.30 -5.53 -11.39
N ALA A 251 37.78 -4.55 -10.65
CA ALA A 251 36.97 -4.82 -9.46
C ALA A 251 35.71 -5.63 -9.81
N PRO A 252 35.37 -6.64 -9.04
CA PRO A 252 34.18 -7.45 -9.31
C PRO A 252 32.91 -6.59 -9.26
N TYR A 253 31.96 -6.86 -10.14
CA TYR A 253 30.67 -6.20 -10.14
C TYR A 253 29.88 -6.56 -8.87
N THR A 254 29.22 -5.59 -8.29
CA THR A 254 28.31 -5.81 -7.15
C THR A 254 26.98 -6.41 -7.59
N ALA A 255 26.55 -6.10 -8.82
CA ALA A 255 25.36 -6.67 -9.43
C ALA A 255 25.49 -6.78 -10.95
N ALA A 256 24.78 -7.75 -11.55
CA ALA A 256 24.51 -7.79 -12.98
C ALA A 256 23.06 -7.43 -13.23
N ARG A 257 22.83 -6.45 -14.11
CA ARG A 257 21.53 -5.95 -14.56
C ARG A 257 21.16 -6.66 -15.86
N ILE A 258 19.97 -7.21 -15.95
CA ILE A 258 19.54 -8.07 -17.05
C ILE A 258 18.26 -7.51 -17.66
N GLY A 259 18.30 -7.27 -18.98
CA GLY A 259 17.13 -6.98 -19.79
C GLY A 259 16.60 -8.26 -20.42
N VAL A 260 15.31 -8.52 -20.27
CA VAL A 260 14.64 -9.71 -20.80
C VAL A 260 14.13 -9.47 -22.21
N LYS A 261 14.41 -10.37 -23.12
CA LYS A 261 14.05 -10.26 -24.53
C LYS A 261 12.53 -10.21 -24.73
N GLY A 262 12.06 -9.11 -25.32
CA GLY A 262 10.66 -8.89 -25.61
C GLY A 262 9.86 -8.37 -24.39
N ALA A 263 10.51 -8.04 -23.29
CA ALA A 263 9.88 -7.39 -22.12
C ALA A 263 9.60 -5.93 -22.40
N ALA A 264 10.51 -5.23 -23.07
CA ALA A 264 10.34 -3.82 -23.47
C ALA A 264 9.07 -3.64 -24.32
N GLY A 265 8.23 -2.70 -23.93
CA GLY A 265 6.93 -2.43 -24.58
C GLY A 265 5.78 -3.34 -24.12
N LEU A 266 5.98 -4.25 -23.18
CA LEU A 266 4.94 -4.90 -22.42
C LEU A 266 4.74 -4.11 -21.12
N ASN A 267 3.47 -4.01 -20.68
CA ASN A 267 3.21 -3.41 -19.37
C ASN A 267 3.88 -4.21 -18.26
N THR A 268 4.79 -3.59 -17.53
CA THR A 268 5.61 -4.22 -16.48
C THR A 268 4.77 -4.86 -15.36
N TYR A 269 3.52 -4.44 -15.19
CA TYR A 269 2.55 -5.00 -14.22
C TYR A 269 1.63 -6.05 -14.83
N GLY A 270 1.83 -6.40 -16.11
CA GLY A 270 0.98 -7.35 -16.85
C GLY A 270 1.46 -8.79 -16.72
N ASP A 271 0.51 -9.74 -16.80
CA ASP A 271 0.81 -11.18 -16.69
C ASP A 271 1.78 -11.67 -17.77
N ASP A 272 1.74 -11.09 -18.98
CA ASP A 272 2.63 -11.46 -20.09
C ASP A 272 4.09 -11.08 -19.80
N TYR A 273 4.32 -9.89 -19.20
CA TYR A 273 5.64 -9.45 -18.76
C TYR A 273 6.18 -10.35 -17.64
N LEU A 274 5.38 -10.57 -16.59
CA LEU A 274 5.76 -11.40 -15.44
C LEU A 274 6.12 -12.82 -15.88
N ALA A 275 5.39 -13.41 -16.83
CA ALA A 275 5.70 -14.73 -17.36
C ALA A 275 7.00 -14.78 -18.19
N LEU A 276 7.44 -13.68 -18.82
CA LEU A 276 8.73 -13.60 -19.50
C LEU A 276 9.87 -13.51 -18.48
N VAL A 277 9.74 -12.68 -17.46
CA VAL A 277 10.72 -12.51 -16.39
C VAL A 277 10.92 -13.81 -15.61
N GLU A 278 9.85 -14.51 -15.24
CA GLU A 278 9.91 -15.81 -14.56
C GLU A 278 10.70 -16.85 -15.38
N ARG A 279 10.49 -16.89 -16.71
CA ARG A 279 11.24 -17.79 -17.61
C ARG A 279 12.72 -17.43 -17.65
N ALA A 280 13.06 -16.14 -17.67
CA ALA A 280 14.44 -15.69 -17.64
C ALA A 280 15.11 -16.07 -16.31
N GLN A 281 14.45 -15.82 -15.18
CA GLN A 281 14.93 -16.24 -13.84
C GLN A 281 15.16 -17.76 -13.77
N ALA A 282 14.23 -18.57 -14.32
CA ALA A 282 14.42 -20.02 -14.39
C ALA A 282 15.62 -20.43 -15.27
N GLY A 283 15.96 -19.63 -16.27
CA GLY A 283 17.18 -19.77 -17.07
C GLY A 283 18.44 -19.48 -16.25
N ILE A 284 18.44 -18.39 -15.49
CA ILE A 284 19.56 -17.97 -14.62
C ILE A 284 19.83 -19.01 -13.54
N LYS A 285 18.78 -19.52 -12.87
CA LYS A 285 18.90 -20.57 -11.85
C LYS A 285 19.58 -21.86 -12.34
N LYS A 286 19.54 -22.15 -13.63
CA LYS A 286 20.20 -23.36 -14.18
C LYS A 286 21.71 -23.25 -14.20
N ILE A 287 22.26 -22.06 -14.39
CA ILE A 287 23.71 -21.81 -14.42
C ILE A 287 24.25 -21.37 -13.07
N GLN A 288 23.37 -21.02 -12.13
CA GLN A 288 23.68 -20.42 -10.82
C GLN A 288 24.75 -21.26 -10.09
N SER A 289 24.46 -22.52 -9.80
CA SER A 289 25.36 -23.40 -9.01
C SER A 289 26.73 -23.57 -9.64
N GLU A 290 26.81 -23.70 -10.99
CA GLU A 290 28.06 -23.79 -11.70
C GLU A 290 28.90 -22.51 -11.57
N ARG A 291 28.26 -21.37 -11.71
CA ARG A 291 28.93 -20.05 -11.63
C ARG A 291 29.32 -19.69 -10.19
N GLU A 292 28.48 -19.99 -9.21
CA GLU A 292 28.79 -19.81 -7.80
C GLU A 292 30.04 -20.62 -7.40
N GLN A 293 30.12 -21.88 -7.82
CA GLN A 293 31.27 -22.72 -7.53
C GLN A 293 32.54 -22.22 -8.24
N ALA A 294 32.42 -21.85 -9.51
CA ALA A 294 33.55 -21.28 -10.26
C ALA A 294 34.11 -20.03 -9.62
N ARG A 295 33.22 -19.15 -9.08
CA ARG A 295 33.60 -17.92 -8.36
C ARG A 295 34.26 -18.23 -7.04
N THR A 296 33.72 -19.14 -6.26
CA THR A 296 34.30 -19.61 -4.99
C THR A 296 35.71 -20.15 -5.19
N ASP A 297 35.89 -21.03 -6.19
CA ASP A 297 37.19 -21.61 -6.52
C ASP A 297 38.19 -20.53 -6.95
N ALA A 298 37.78 -19.60 -7.80
CA ALA A 298 38.64 -18.51 -8.27
C ALA A 298 39.10 -17.59 -7.12
N VAL A 299 38.19 -17.23 -6.16
CA VAL A 299 38.54 -16.44 -5.01
C VAL A 299 39.48 -17.19 -4.07
N LYS A 300 39.20 -18.48 -3.78
CA LYS A 300 40.08 -19.34 -2.97
C LYS A 300 41.48 -19.49 -3.59
N ASP A 301 41.58 -19.67 -4.91
CA ASP A 301 42.86 -19.74 -5.61
C ASP A 301 43.62 -18.41 -5.60
N ALA A 302 42.96 -17.27 -5.78
CA ALA A 302 43.60 -15.96 -5.73
C ALA A 302 44.14 -15.64 -4.30
N ILE A 303 43.38 -15.96 -3.27
CA ILE A 303 43.83 -15.81 -1.89
C ILE A 303 45.01 -16.75 -1.59
N ARG A 304 44.92 -18.04 -2.04
CA ARG A 304 46.00 -19.01 -1.91
C ARG A 304 47.28 -18.51 -2.55
N GLU A 305 47.22 -18.06 -3.80
CA GLU A 305 48.37 -17.53 -4.55
C GLU A 305 49.02 -16.33 -3.81
N SER A 306 48.20 -15.40 -3.30
CA SER A 306 48.69 -14.24 -2.53
C SER A 306 49.40 -14.66 -1.25
N LEU A 307 48.85 -15.62 -0.48
CA LEU A 307 49.43 -16.11 0.76
C LEU A 307 50.67 -16.97 0.52
N GLU A 308 50.69 -17.81 -0.50
CA GLU A 308 51.85 -18.63 -0.91
C GLU A 308 52.99 -17.72 -1.39
N ALA A 309 52.70 -16.61 -2.12
CA ALA A 309 53.70 -15.66 -2.56
C ALA A 309 54.39 -14.97 -1.36
N LYS A 310 53.67 -14.66 -0.29
CA LYS A 310 54.24 -14.15 0.99
C LYS A 310 55.14 -15.23 1.68
N LEU A 311 54.75 -16.50 1.63
CA LEU A 311 55.48 -17.63 2.18
C LEU A 311 56.73 -17.98 1.37
N ASP A 312 56.70 -17.81 0.03
CA ASP A 312 57.86 -18.15 -0.84
C ASP A 312 59.11 -17.33 -0.55
N GLY A 313 58.92 -16.06 -0.12
CA GLY A 313 59.98 -15.22 0.41
C GLY A 313 60.67 -15.85 1.64
N GLN A 314 59.84 -16.38 2.56
CA GLN A 314 60.34 -17.06 3.78
C GLN A 314 60.96 -18.43 3.44
N LYS A 315 60.31 -19.22 2.55
CA LYS A 315 60.87 -20.51 2.06
C LYS A 315 62.25 -20.32 1.43
N THR A 316 62.44 -19.28 0.63
CA THR A 316 63.69 -18.94 0.00
C THR A 316 64.78 -18.58 1.02
N ALA A 317 64.41 -17.78 2.04
CA ALA A 317 65.31 -17.43 3.13
C ALA A 317 65.71 -18.67 3.96
N VAL A 318 64.79 -19.56 4.26
CA VAL A 318 65.06 -20.82 5.00
C VAL A 318 65.88 -21.80 4.20
N ALA A 319 65.62 -21.91 2.87
CA ALA A 319 66.43 -22.74 1.99
C ALA A 319 67.92 -22.34 1.90
N ALA A 320 68.20 -21.03 2.12
CA ALA A 320 69.57 -20.53 2.17
C ALA A 320 70.37 -20.93 3.44
N LEU A 321 69.69 -21.44 4.48
CA LEU A 321 70.33 -21.89 5.71
C LEU A 321 71.06 -23.25 5.51
N PRO A 322 72.24 -23.46 6.14
CA PRO A 322 72.98 -24.73 6.01
C PRO A 322 72.21 -25.91 6.56
N ASP A 323 72.36 -27.06 5.90
CA ASP A 323 71.73 -28.30 6.35
C ASP A 323 72.27 -28.74 7.73
N GLY A 324 71.36 -29.12 8.65
CA GLY A 324 71.68 -29.43 10.04
C GLY A 324 71.58 -28.28 11.03
N ASN A 325 71.22 -27.10 10.61
CA ASN A 325 70.96 -25.98 11.51
C ASN A 325 69.61 -26.19 12.23
N PRO A 326 69.55 -26.18 13.58
CA PRO A 326 68.30 -26.32 14.33
C PRO A 326 67.26 -25.25 13.99
N MET A 327 67.69 -24.05 13.61
CA MET A 327 66.79 -22.97 13.16
C MET A 327 66.13 -23.31 11.81
N LYS A 328 66.80 -24.05 10.91
CA LYS A 328 66.19 -24.47 9.64
C LYS A 328 65.00 -25.39 9.86
N THR A 329 65.17 -26.40 10.72
CA THR A 329 64.10 -27.37 11.02
C THR A 329 62.94 -26.75 11.74
N ALA A 330 63.22 -25.77 12.65
CA ALA A 330 62.15 -25.03 13.33
C ALA A 330 61.36 -24.11 12.37
N ALA A 331 62.05 -23.47 11.41
CA ALA A 331 61.45 -22.64 10.41
C ALA A 331 60.64 -23.43 9.37
N GLU A 332 61.14 -24.61 8.94
CA GLU A 332 60.42 -25.52 8.08
C GLU A 332 59.14 -26.04 8.75
N THR A 333 59.17 -26.29 10.07
CA THR A 333 57.96 -26.70 10.80
C THR A 333 56.92 -25.56 10.88
N LYS A 334 57.37 -24.33 11.11
CA LYS A 334 56.52 -23.13 11.11
C LYS A 334 55.88 -22.88 9.70
N ILE A 335 56.66 -23.06 8.64
CA ILE A 335 56.16 -22.94 7.27
C ILE A 335 55.06 -24.01 7.00
N ALA A 336 55.32 -25.27 7.37
CA ALA A 336 54.31 -26.32 7.21
C ALA A 336 53.07 -26.14 8.09
N GLU A 337 53.18 -25.41 9.18
CA GLU A 337 52.06 -25.03 10.03
C GLU A 337 51.24 -23.86 9.41
N ALA A 338 51.94 -22.86 8.87
CA ALA A 338 51.31 -21.79 8.10
C ALA A 338 50.58 -22.28 6.86
N GLU A 339 51.14 -23.24 6.11
CA GLU A 339 50.46 -23.87 4.98
C GLU A 339 49.15 -24.55 5.43
N ARG A 340 49.16 -25.30 6.53
CA ARG A 340 47.93 -25.89 7.08
C ARG A 340 46.91 -24.87 7.56
N GLN A 341 47.36 -23.75 8.13
CA GLN A 341 46.48 -22.67 8.53
C GLN A 341 45.84 -21.96 7.32
N ILE A 342 46.59 -21.83 6.22
CA ILE A 342 46.07 -21.31 4.95
C ILE A 342 44.91 -22.21 4.45
N ASP A 343 45.15 -23.53 4.36
CA ASP A 343 44.10 -24.46 3.93
C ASP A 343 42.86 -24.42 4.82
N TYR A 344 43.05 -24.37 6.15
CA TYR A 344 41.95 -24.26 7.10
C TYR A 344 41.15 -22.95 6.93
N LYS A 345 41.84 -21.82 6.73
CA LYS A 345 41.18 -20.51 6.50
C LYS A 345 40.47 -20.48 5.15
N LEU A 346 41.01 -21.11 4.09
CA LEU A 346 40.36 -21.20 2.80
C LEU A 346 39.10 -22.08 2.81
N ASP A 347 39.11 -23.14 3.62
CA ASP A 347 37.94 -23.99 3.81
C ASP A 347 36.82 -23.29 4.64
N ALA A 348 37.21 -22.34 5.50
CA ALA A 348 36.28 -21.56 6.30
C ALA A 348 35.69 -20.35 5.55
N LEU A 349 36.15 -20.03 4.32
CA LEU A 349 35.59 -18.94 3.53
C LEU A 349 34.16 -19.28 3.07
N PRO A 350 33.21 -18.34 3.18
CA PRO A 350 31.86 -18.57 2.69
C PRO A 350 31.86 -18.80 1.16
N ASP A 351 30.99 -19.67 0.72
CA ASP A 351 30.80 -19.92 -0.70
C ASP A 351 30.05 -18.74 -1.37
N SER A 352 30.32 -18.55 -2.65
CA SER A 352 29.57 -17.55 -3.45
C SER A 352 28.10 -17.92 -3.54
N THR A 353 27.22 -16.99 -3.27
CA THR A 353 25.78 -17.19 -3.39
C THR A 353 25.18 -16.10 -4.26
N TRP A 354 24.38 -16.49 -5.27
CA TRP A 354 23.68 -15.56 -6.12
C TRP A 354 22.29 -15.23 -5.58
N ILE A 355 21.98 -13.96 -5.45
CA ILE A 355 20.68 -13.44 -5.08
C ILE A 355 20.03 -12.89 -6.34
N ILE A 356 18.99 -13.59 -6.83
CA ILE A 356 18.28 -13.24 -8.06
C ILE A 356 16.99 -12.50 -7.67
N ARG A 357 16.86 -11.25 -8.13
CA ARG A 357 15.71 -10.39 -7.84
C ARG A 357 15.15 -9.82 -9.14
N ASP A 358 13.84 -9.65 -9.22
CA ASP A 358 13.16 -8.90 -10.27
C ASP A 358 12.73 -7.52 -9.78
N ARG A 359 12.03 -6.76 -10.64
CA ARG A 359 11.51 -5.43 -10.27
C ARG A 359 10.61 -5.44 -9.03
N SER A 360 9.99 -6.58 -8.67
CA SER A 360 9.14 -6.67 -7.48
C SER A 360 9.90 -6.50 -6.17
N ALA A 361 11.21 -6.65 -6.17
CA ALA A 361 12.08 -6.37 -5.03
C ALA A 361 12.34 -4.87 -4.83
N LEU A 362 12.03 -4.03 -5.83
CA LEU A 362 12.12 -2.58 -5.70
C LEU A 362 10.88 -2.05 -4.98
N ALA A 363 11.10 -1.34 -3.88
CA ALA A 363 10.01 -0.82 -3.03
C ALA A 363 9.03 0.03 -3.84
N SER A 364 9.52 0.98 -4.63
CA SER A 364 8.70 1.87 -5.43
C SER A 364 7.87 1.15 -6.50
N TYR A 365 8.41 0.11 -7.12
CA TYR A 365 7.65 -0.74 -8.05
C TYR A 365 6.53 -1.49 -7.34
N ALA A 366 6.83 -2.08 -6.18
CA ALA A 366 5.85 -2.79 -5.36
C ALA A 366 4.74 -1.86 -4.84
N ASP A 367 5.09 -0.63 -4.49
CA ASP A 367 4.14 0.40 -4.03
C ASP A 367 3.18 0.81 -5.15
N VAL A 368 3.69 1.13 -6.35
CA VAL A 368 2.84 1.43 -7.52
C VAL A 368 1.88 0.28 -7.83
N LYS A 369 2.37 -0.96 -7.77
CA LYS A 369 1.54 -2.16 -7.96
C LYS A 369 0.42 -2.22 -6.92
N THR A 370 0.78 -2.12 -5.66
CA THR A 370 -0.15 -2.22 -4.52
C THR A 370 -1.20 -1.10 -4.56
N GLU A 371 -0.78 0.15 -4.77
CA GLU A 371 -1.70 1.28 -4.85
C GLU A 371 -2.63 1.18 -6.05
N SER A 372 -2.10 0.80 -7.22
CA SER A 372 -2.93 0.62 -8.40
C SER A 372 -3.94 -0.51 -8.23
N GLU A 373 -3.57 -1.61 -7.58
CA GLU A 373 -4.50 -2.69 -7.25
C GLU A 373 -5.57 -2.23 -6.26
N MET A 374 -5.21 -1.45 -5.24
CA MET A 374 -6.15 -0.87 -4.28
C MET A 374 -7.16 0.05 -4.99
N ILE A 375 -6.68 0.98 -5.83
CA ILE A 375 -7.54 1.85 -6.63
C ILE A 375 -8.47 1.03 -7.54
N SER A 376 -7.94 -0.01 -8.18
CA SER A 376 -8.72 -0.92 -9.04
C SER A 376 -9.82 -1.67 -8.27
N ARG A 377 -9.52 -2.18 -7.06
CA ARG A 377 -10.50 -2.85 -6.19
C ARG A 377 -11.61 -1.89 -5.77
N LEU A 378 -11.27 -0.67 -5.34
CA LEU A 378 -12.23 0.38 -5.03
C LEU A 378 -13.03 0.81 -6.27
N GLY A 379 -12.35 0.94 -7.42
CA GLY A 379 -12.95 1.28 -8.71
C GLY A 379 -13.96 0.25 -9.22
N LYS A 380 -13.93 -0.98 -8.73
CA LYS A 380 -14.93 -2.02 -9.01
C LYS A 380 -16.06 -2.04 -7.99
N LEU A 381 -15.76 -1.87 -6.70
CA LEU A 381 -16.75 -2.01 -5.62
C LEU A 381 -17.74 -0.83 -5.54
N PHE A 382 -17.25 0.40 -5.59
CA PHE A 382 -18.12 1.58 -5.47
C PHE A 382 -19.12 1.71 -6.64
N PRO A 383 -18.72 1.55 -7.91
CA PRO A 383 -19.68 1.59 -9.02
C PRO A 383 -20.77 0.55 -8.95
N ILE A 384 -20.52 -0.63 -8.38
CA ILE A 384 -21.56 -1.66 -8.17
C ILE A 384 -22.65 -1.12 -7.27
N LEU A 385 -22.31 -0.41 -6.19
CA LEU A 385 -23.30 0.20 -5.29
C LEU A 385 -24.10 1.30 -6.00
N PHE A 386 -23.43 2.15 -6.79
CA PHE A 386 -24.10 3.15 -7.62
C PHE A 386 -25.03 2.50 -8.66
N LEU A 387 -24.61 1.41 -9.26
CA LEU A 387 -25.38 0.65 -10.23
C LEU A 387 -26.66 0.06 -9.62
N VAL A 388 -26.57 -0.53 -8.44
CA VAL A 388 -27.75 -1.04 -7.70
C VAL A 388 -28.74 0.08 -7.44
N ILE A 389 -28.28 1.25 -7.01
CA ILE A 389 -29.15 2.41 -6.79
C ILE A 389 -29.72 2.93 -8.12
N ALA A 390 -28.93 2.96 -9.20
CA ALA A 390 -29.39 3.36 -10.53
C ALA A 390 -30.50 2.45 -11.05
N ILE A 391 -30.35 1.15 -10.87
CA ILE A 391 -31.39 0.15 -11.25
C ILE A 391 -32.66 0.40 -10.44
N LEU A 392 -32.55 0.59 -9.12
CA LEU A 392 -33.70 0.82 -8.24
C LEU A 392 -34.49 2.09 -8.65
N VAL A 393 -33.77 3.19 -8.89
CA VAL A 393 -34.40 4.47 -9.29
C VAL A 393 -34.99 4.38 -10.69
N SER A 394 -34.27 3.77 -11.64
CA SER A 394 -34.77 3.54 -13.00
C SER A 394 -36.02 2.66 -13.01
N LEU A 395 -35.99 1.54 -12.28
CA LEU A 395 -37.14 0.63 -12.13
C LEU A 395 -38.35 1.36 -11.57
N THR A 396 -38.15 2.21 -10.57
CA THR A 396 -39.21 3.05 -9.98
C THR A 396 -39.77 4.04 -11.00
N ALA A 397 -38.92 4.77 -11.71
CA ALA A 397 -39.32 5.79 -12.68
C ALA A 397 -40.06 5.18 -13.86
N VAL A 398 -39.59 4.05 -14.41
CA VAL A 398 -40.23 3.35 -15.52
C VAL A 398 -41.54 2.70 -15.08
N ALA A 399 -41.58 2.03 -13.93
CA ALA A 399 -42.80 1.45 -13.38
C ALA A 399 -43.92 2.49 -13.26
N ARG A 400 -43.55 3.67 -12.82
CA ARG A 400 -44.47 4.78 -12.72
C ARG A 400 -44.95 5.25 -14.08
N MET A 401 -44.06 5.47 -15.02
CA MET A 401 -44.42 5.92 -16.36
C MET A 401 -45.36 4.94 -17.06
N VAL A 402 -45.11 3.65 -16.87
CA VAL A 402 -46.02 2.59 -17.37
C VAL A 402 -47.39 2.63 -16.69
N GLU A 403 -47.42 2.97 -15.39
CA GLU A 403 -48.73 3.07 -14.67
C GLU A 403 -49.50 4.32 -15.03
N GLU A 404 -48.84 5.47 -15.25
CA GLU A 404 -49.45 6.70 -15.79
C GLU A 404 -49.99 6.53 -17.20
N ASP A 405 -49.24 5.84 -18.07
CA ASP A 405 -49.59 5.58 -19.44
C ASP A 405 -50.55 4.37 -19.63
N ARG A 406 -51.07 3.78 -18.56
CA ARG A 406 -51.82 2.53 -18.58
C ARG A 406 -53.00 2.56 -19.58
N GLN A 407 -53.76 3.64 -19.60
CA GLN A 407 -54.89 3.80 -20.56
C GLN A 407 -54.39 3.95 -22.01
N LEU A 408 -53.30 4.72 -22.20
CA LEU A 408 -52.67 4.87 -23.51
C LEU A 408 -52.12 3.55 -24.03
N ILE A 409 -51.51 2.74 -23.15
CA ILE A 409 -51.04 1.37 -23.46
C ILE A 409 -52.22 0.49 -23.85
N GLY A 410 -53.36 0.61 -23.14
CA GLY A 410 -54.59 -0.09 -23.48
C GLY A 410 -55.15 0.29 -24.87
N THR A 411 -55.10 1.57 -25.20
CA THR A 411 -55.47 2.12 -26.51
C THR A 411 -54.53 1.61 -27.62
N TYR A 412 -53.23 1.65 -27.42
CA TYR A 412 -52.26 1.11 -28.40
C TYR A 412 -52.50 -0.38 -28.68
N LYS A 413 -52.72 -1.17 -27.63
CA LYS A 413 -53.03 -2.60 -27.77
C LYS A 413 -54.38 -2.85 -28.47
N ALA A 414 -55.37 -2.02 -28.21
CA ALA A 414 -56.69 -2.07 -28.88
C ALA A 414 -56.58 -1.71 -30.38
N LEU A 415 -55.64 -0.82 -30.73
CA LEU A 415 -55.34 -0.47 -32.13
C LEU A 415 -54.41 -1.48 -32.85
N GLY A 416 -54.03 -2.60 -32.18
CA GLY A 416 -53.27 -3.66 -32.78
C GLY A 416 -51.74 -3.55 -32.66
N TYR A 417 -51.23 -2.62 -31.87
CA TYR A 417 -49.79 -2.54 -31.59
C TYR A 417 -49.32 -3.77 -30.79
N THR A 418 -48.22 -4.31 -31.20
CA THR A 418 -47.58 -5.45 -30.51
C THR A 418 -46.98 -5.04 -29.15
N ARG A 419 -46.73 -6.04 -28.27
CA ARG A 419 -46.07 -5.80 -26.97
C ARG A 419 -44.71 -5.15 -27.15
N HIS A 420 -43.95 -5.58 -28.15
CA HIS A 420 -42.60 -5.04 -28.43
C HIS A 420 -42.65 -3.59 -28.90
N GLU A 421 -43.59 -3.23 -29.74
CA GLU A 421 -43.76 -1.84 -30.21
C GLU A 421 -44.14 -0.91 -29.06
N THR A 422 -45.04 -1.34 -28.19
CA THR A 422 -45.44 -0.54 -27.02
C THR A 422 -44.29 -0.38 -26.02
N MET A 423 -43.46 -1.42 -25.83
CA MET A 423 -42.29 -1.39 -24.96
C MET A 423 -41.19 -0.47 -25.50
N LEU A 424 -41.09 -0.32 -26.83
CA LEU A 424 -40.05 0.46 -27.50
C LEU A 424 -40.00 1.93 -27.03
N LYS A 425 -41.14 2.54 -26.70
CA LYS A 425 -41.24 3.90 -26.13
C LYS A 425 -40.44 4.03 -24.85
N TYR A 426 -40.59 3.09 -23.92
CA TYR A 426 -39.94 3.08 -22.62
C TYR A 426 -38.44 2.75 -22.72
N LEU A 427 -38.10 1.86 -23.68
CA LEU A 427 -36.71 1.56 -24.00
C LEU A 427 -36.00 2.77 -24.60
N ILE A 428 -36.60 3.48 -25.55
CA ILE A 428 -36.03 4.71 -26.13
C ILE A 428 -35.80 5.75 -25.05
N TYR A 429 -36.72 5.91 -24.10
CA TYR A 429 -36.57 6.81 -22.97
C TYR A 429 -35.37 6.42 -22.06
N SER A 430 -35.26 5.15 -21.72
CA SER A 430 -34.18 4.63 -20.87
C SER A 430 -32.83 4.72 -21.58
N VAL A 431 -32.75 4.34 -22.85
CA VAL A 431 -31.55 4.47 -23.69
C VAL A 431 -31.08 5.91 -23.78
N ALA A 432 -32.01 6.84 -24.05
CA ALA A 432 -31.67 8.25 -24.13
C ALA A 432 -31.17 8.81 -22.81
N ALA A 433 -31.74 8.40 -21.68
CA ALA A 433 -31.28 8.82 -20.35
C ALA A 433 -29.88 8.27 -20.01
N VAL A 434 -29.63 6.99 -20.31
CA VAL A 434 -28.31 6.36 -20.09
C VAL A 434 -27.27 6.98 -21.01
N LEU A 435 -27.57 7.21 -22.30
CA LEU A 435 -26.61 7.84 -23.21
C LEU A 435 -26.33 9.28 -22.81
N ALA A 436 -27.34 10.06 -22.45
CA ALA A 436 -27.14 11.44 -22.00
C ALA A 436 -26.30 11.51 -20.73
N GLY A 437 -26.61 10.67 -19.72
CA GLY A 437 -25.83 10.61 -18.48
C GLY A 437 -24.48 9.94 -18.68
N GLY A 438 -24.45 8.81 -19.39
CA GLY A 438 -23.23 8.03 -19.63
C GLY A 438 -22.18 8.80 -20.42
N LEU A 439 -22.55 9.51 -21.50
CA LEU A 439 -21.60 10.33 -22.27
C LEU A 439 -20.99 11.47 -21.45
N VAL A 440 -21.81 12.14 -20.63
CA VAL A 440 -21.29 13.20 -19.73
C VAL A 440 -20.40 12.59 -18.64
N GLY A 441 -20.84 11.45 -18.07
CA GLY A 441 -20.06 10.73 -17.07
C GLY A 441 -18.75 10.16 -17.63
N ASP A 442 -18.78 9.69 -18.87
CA ASP A 442 -17.60 9.23 -19.59
C ASP A 442 -16.59 10.34 -19.83
N LEU A 443 -17.07 11.52 -20.28
CA LEU A 443 -16.22 12.70 -20.47
C LEU A 443 -15.55 13.12 -19.14
N ILE A 444 -16.28 13.12 -18.04
CA ILE A 444 -15.75 13.46 -16.72
C ILE A 444 -14.81 12.34 -16.22
N GLY A 445 -15.15 11.08 -16.45
CA GLY A 445 -14.38 9.90 -16.04
C GLY A 445 -13.09 9.72 -16.83
N LEU A 446 -13.10 9.94 -18.14
CA LEU A 446 -11.91 9.79 -18.99
C LEU A 446 -10.92 10.96 -18.91
N ALA A 447 -11.42 12.17 -18.69
CA ALA A 447 -10.57 13.36 -18.72
C ALA A 447 -10.55 14.13 -17.39
N GLY A 448 -11.70 14.27 -16.74
CA GLY A 448 -11.80 15.13 -15.55
C GLY A 448 -11.20 14.56 -14.30
N LEU A 449 -11.56 13.34 -13.94
CA LEU A 449 -11.07 12.68 -12.73
C LEU A 449 -9.59 12.29 -12.86
N PRO A 450 -9.13 11.63 -13.95
CA PRO A 450 -7.72 11.34 -14.16
C PRO A 450 -6.87 12.60 -14.16
N PHE A 451 -7.31 13.67 -14.84
CA PHE A 451 -6.55 14.94 -14.85
C PHE A 451 -6.30 15.49 -13.42
N VAL A 452 -7.31 15.46 -12.56
CA VAL A 452 -7.14 15.94 -11.17
C VAL A 452 -6.25 14.97 -10.39
N PHE A 453 -6.44 13.67 -10.56
CA PHE A 453 -5.68 12.64 -9.85
C PHE A 453 -4.21 12.63 -10.30
N THR A 454 -3.93 12.51 -11.60
CA THR A 454 -2.57 12.43 -12.12
C THR A 454 -1.82 13.75 -11.98
N LYS A 455 -2.42 14.89 -12.32
CA LYS A 455 -1.73 16.19 -12.30
C LYS A 455 -1.58 16.84 -10.94
N ARG A 456 -2.34 16.40 -9.92
CA ARG A 456 -2.34 17.02 -8.59
C ARG A 456 -1.96 16.08 -7.47
N MET A 457 -2.31 14.81 -7.56
CA MET A 457 -2.07 13.86 -6.47
C MET A 457 -0.82 13.02 -6.70
N LEU A 458 -0.59 12.50 -7.91
CA LEU A 458 0.55 11.62 -8.15
C LEU A 458 1.90 12.29 -7.95
N HIS A 459 2.04 13.59 -8.24
CA HIS A 459 3.27 14.34 -7.92
C HIS A 459 3.59 14.46 -6.42
N ILE A 460 2.61 14.20 -5.56
CA ILE A 460 2.86 14.16 -4.11
C ILE A 460 3.41 12.78 -3.71
N LEU A 461 3.03 11.73 -4.44
CA LEU A 461 3.44 10.36 -4.16
C LEU A 461 4.73 9.96 -4.86
N TYR A 462 4.88 10.37 -6.13
CA TYR A 462 5.96 9.93 -7.01
C TYR A 462 6.64 11.09 -7.73
N VAL A 463 7.93 10.97 -7.95
CA VAL A 463 8.77 11.93 -8.68
C VAL A 463 8.88 11.61 -10.17
N ILE A 464 7.80 11.11 -10.79
CA ILE A 464 7.79 10.82 -12.23
C ILE A 464 7.66 12.13 -13.02
N PRO A 465 8.51 12.40 -14.03
CA PRO A 465 8.53 13.68 -14.76
C PRO A 465 7.30 13.89 -15.65
N THR A 466 6.73 12.84 -16.18
CA THR A 466 5.60 12.89 -17.11
C THR A 466 4.51 11.92 -16.73
N TYR A 467 3.27 12.41 -16.74
CA TYR A 467 2.07 11.61 -16.52
C TYR A 467 1.21 11.69 -17.79
N PRO A 468 1.27 10.70 -18.69
CA PRO A 468 0.40 10.64 -19.86
C PRO A 468 -1.06 10.48 -19.43
N LEU A 469 -1.97 11.24 -20.04
CA LEU A 469 -3.42 11.06 -19.88
C LEU A 469 -3.90 10.12 -20.98
N ILE A 470 -4.27 8.90 -20.58
CA ILE A 470 -4.70 7.87 -21.51
C ILE A 470 -6.22 7.92 -21.65
N ILE A 471 -6.69 8.14 -22.88
CA ILE A 471 -8.12 8.09 -23.20
C ILE A 471 -8.40 6.73 -23.85
N ASP A 472 -8.65 5.72 -23.01
CA ASP A 472 -9.12 4.43 -23.52
C ASP A 472 -10.65 4.44 -23.69
N TRP A 473 -11.08 4.69 -24.94
CA TRP A 473 -12.47 4.68 -25.34
C TRP A 473 -13.14 3.31 -25.19
N ARG A 474 -12.38 2.20 -25.06
CA ARG A 474 -12.92 0.86 -24.85
C ARG A 474 -13.52 0.73 -23.46
N ILE A 475 -12.84 1.26 -22.45
CA ILE A 475 -13.32 1.31 -21.05
C ILE A 475 -14.57 2.19 -20.99
N GLY A 476 -14.54 3.37 -21.65
CA GLY A 476 -15.69 4.27 -21.71
C GLY A 476 -16.94 3.61 -22.34
N ILE A 477 -16.80 3.03 -23.51
CA ILE A 477 -17.91 2.31 -24.16
C ILE A 477 -18.37 1.13 -23.31
N GLY A 478 -17.46 0.37 -22.71
CA GLY A 478 -17.77 -0.76 -21.83
C GLY A 478 -18.63 -0.33 -20.63
N GLY A 479 -18.26 0.78 -19.98
CA GLY A 479 -19.02 1.35 -18.88
C GLY A 479 -20.43 1.78 -19.29
N ILE A 480 -20.56 2.53 -20.38
CA ILE A 480 -21.88 2.93 -20.90
C ILE A 480 -22.74 1.71 -21.26
N LEU A 481 -22.15 0.68 -21.90
CA LEU A 481 -22.84 -0.55 -22.25
C LEU A 481 -23.34 -1.31 -21.03
N LEU A 482 -22.55 -1.39 -19.97
CA LEU A 482 -22.95 -2.01 -18.70
C LEU A 482 -24.21 -1.35 -18.13
N PHE A 483 -24.19 -0.02 -17.99
CA PHE A 483 -25.36 0.73 -17.52
C PHE A 483 -26.56 0.60 -18.47
N LEU A 484 -26.31 0.59 -19.79
CA LEU A 484 -27.36 0.42 -20.78
C LEU A 484 -28.08 -0.93 -20.64
N VAL A 485 -27.32 -2.02 -20.56
CA VAL A 485 -27.87 -3.38 -20.43
C VAL A 485 -28.71 -3.51 -19.16
N LEU A 486 -28.18 -3.02 -18.02
CA LEU A 486 -28.87 -3.20 -16.75
C LEU A 486 -30.08 -2.30 -16.58
N ILE A 487 -30.02 -1.04 -17.03
CA ILE A 487 -31.16 -0.13 -16.94
C ILE A 487 -32.25 -0.48 -17.97
N CYS A 488 -31.87 -0.82 -19.21
CA CYS A 488 -32.83 -1.29 -20.18
C CYS A 488 -33.44 -2.66 -19.81
N GLY A 489 -32.62 -3.53 -19.19
CA GLY A 489 -33.10 -4.80 -18.61
C GLY A 489 -34.15 -4.58 -17.52
N SER A 490 -33.89 -3.66 -16.58
CA SER A 490 -34.86 -3.30 -15.54
C SER A 490 -36.16 -2.70 -16.11
N ALA A 491 -36.05 -1.82 -17.11
CA ALA A 491 -37.19 -1.23 -17.81
C ALA A 491 -38.02 -2.30 -18.53
N THR A 492 -37.37 -3.23 -19.21
CA THR A 492 -38.00 -4.35 -19.88
C THR A 492 -38.76 -5.24 -18.90
N ALA A 493 -38.17 -5.57 -17.76
CA ALA A 493 -38.79 -6.39 -16.73
C ALA A 493 -40.08 -5.76 -16.18
N VAL A 494 -40.06 -4.45 -15.93
CA VAL A 494 -41.26 -3.71 -15.48
C VAL A 494 -42.34 -3.67 -16.54
N CYS A 495 -41.96 -3.32 -17.78
CA CYS A 495 -42.92 -3.23 -18.89
C CYS A 495 -43.58 -4.59 -19.19
N ALA A 496 -42.81 -5.68 -19.17
CA ALA A 496 -43.29 -7.02 -19.43
C ALA A 496 -44.43 -7.45 -18.48
N GLY A 497 -44.35 -7.05 -17.21
CA GLY A 497 -45.42 -7.31 -16.22
C GLY A 497 -46.75 -6.64 -16.59
N SER A 498 -46.71 -5.35 -16.91
CA SER A 498 -47.93 -4.57 -17.24
C SER A 498 -48.48 -4.89 -18.65
N LEU A 499 -47.61 -5.20 -19.59
CA LEU A 499 -48.01 -5.53 -20.97
C LEU A 499 -48.60 -6.94 -21.12
N ARG A 500 -48.64 -7.77 -20.07
CA ARG A 500 -49.38 -9.06 -20.06
C ARG A 500 -50.88 -8.89 -19.91
N LEU A 501 -51.35 -7.78 -19.34
CA LEU A 501 -52.76 -7.50 -19.10
C LEU A 501 -53.53 -7.29 -20.43
N GLN A 502 -54.81 -7.62 -20.41
CA GLN A 502 -55.68 -7.42 -21.57
C GLN A 502 -56.01 -5.94 -21.80
N PRO A 503 -56.31 -5.49 -23.05
CA PRO A 503 -56.69 -4.11 -23.33
C PRO A 503 -57.84 -3.61 -22.47
N ALA A 504 -58.88 -4.44 -22.27
CA ALA A 504 -60.04 -4.09 -21.46
C ALA A 504 -59.70 -3.85 -19.98
N GLU A 505 -58.71 -4.56 -19.41
CA GLU A 505 -58.26 -4.36 -18.05
C GLU A 505 -57.36 -3.09 -17.90
N LEU A 506 -56.65 -2.75 -18.98
CA LEU A 506 -55.81 -1.56 -19.02
C LEU A 506 -56.60 -0.27 -19.13
N LEU A 507 -57.73 -0.31 -19.87
CA LEU A 507 -58.64 0.84 -20.04
C LEU A 507 -59.49 1.11 -18.81
N ARG A 508 -59.70 0.12 -17.91
CA ARG A 508 -60.43 0.35 -16.67
C ARG A 508 -59.56 1.02 -15.60
N PRO A 509 -60.10 2.07 -14.94
CA PRO A 509 -59.40 2.64 -13.80
C PRO A 509 -59.15 1.57 -12.71
N LYS A 510 -57.95 1.61 -12.10
CA LYS A 510 -57.58 0.67 -11.04
C LYS A 510 -58.44 0.94 -9.80
N ALA A 511 -59.17 -0.06 -9.32
CA ALA A 511 -59.98 0.09 -8.11
C ALA A 511 -59.11 0.52 -6.91
N PRO A 512 -59.57 1.47 -6.07
CA PRO A 512 -58.86 1.86 -4.88
C PRO A 512 -58.64 0.65 -3.95
N LYS A 513 -57.40 0.47 -3.45
CA LYS A 513 -57.12 -0.60 -2.50
C LYS A 513 -57.89 -0.35 -1.20
N ALA A 514 -58.68 -1.33 -0.75
CA ALA A 514 -59.47 -1.27 0.47
C ALA A 514 -58.53 -1.07 1.70
N GLY A 515 -58.94 -0.20 2.60
CA GLY A 515 -58.21 0.02 3.85
C GLY A 515 -58.27 -1.21 4.76
N ARG A 516 -57.13 -1.73 5.19
CA ARG A 516 -57.01 -2.77 6.22
C ARG A 516 -56.60 -2.14 7.53
N THR A 517 -56.96 -2.79 8.66
CA THR A 517 -56.47 -2.39 10.00
C THR A 517 -54.98 -2.55 10.05
N ILE A 518 -54.30 -1.54 10.58
CA ILE A 518 -52.83 -1.50 10.65
C ILE A 518 -52.32 -2.00 12.01
N LEU A 519 -51.14 -2.58 12.02
CA LEU A 519 -50.50 -3.14 13.21
C LEU A 519 -50.34 -2.08 14.31
N LEU A 520 -50.05 -0.82 13.90
CA LEU A 520 -49.91 0.32 14.82
C LEU A 520 -51.22 0.71 15.53
N GLN A 521 -52.41 0.36 14.96
CA GLN A 521 -53.69 0.54 15.61
C GLN A 521 -53.90 -0.41 16.78
N ARG A 522 -53.17 -1.52 16.83
CA ARG A 522 -53.20 -2.48 17.93
C ARG A 522 -52.41 -1.99 19.12
N ILE A 523 -51.50 -1.05 18.94
CA ILE A 523 -50.69 -0.45 20.02
C ILE A 523 -51.39 0.84 20.45
N GLY A 524 -52.37 0.71 21.39
CA GLY A 524 -53.22 1.81 21.81
C GLY A 524 -52.47 3.01 22.35
N PHE A 525 -51.37 2.77 23.06
CA PHE A 525 -50.53 3.85 23.63
C PHE A 525 -49.98 4.79 22.51
N ILE A 526 -49.42 4.26 21.44
CA ILE A 526 -48.86 5.07 20.36
C ILE A 526 -49.99 5.69 19.52
N TRP A 527 -51.01 4.89 19.20
CA TRP A 527 -52.11 5.34 18.34
C TRP A 527 -52.92 6.52 18.91
N ASN A 528 -53.18 6.52 20.24
CA ASN A 528 -53.96 7.57 20.90
C ASN A 528 -53.21 8.90 20.98
N HIS A 529 -51.88 8.88 21.04
CA HIS A 529 -51.03 10.08 21.08
C HIS A 529 -50.73 10.67 19.69
N LEU A 530 -51.02 9.97 18.60
CA LEU A 530 -50.84 10.47 17.27
C LEU A 530 -51.92 11.53 16.90
N SER A 531 -51.47 12.65 16.32
CA SER A 531 -52.36 13.65 15.71
C SER A 531 -53.16 13.05 14.56
N PHE A 532 -54.25 13.69 14.15
CA PHE A 532 -55.04 13.24 12.99
C PHE A 532 -54.20 13.00 11.75
N LEU A 533 -53.34 13.95 11.40
CA LEU A 533 -52.38 13.86 10.30
C LEU A 533 -51.41 12.68 10.48
N GLY A 534 -50.90 12.41 11.68
CA GLY A 534 -50.05 11.26 11.98
C GLY A 534 -50.79 9.92 11.78
N LYS A 535 -52.06 9.83 12.15
CA LYS A 535 -52.91 8.65 11.92
C LYS A 535 -53.13 8.40 10.43
N VAL A 536 -53.36 9.44 9.64
CA VAL A 536 -53.51 9.37 8.18
C VAL A 536 -52.18 8.96 7.52
N THR A 537 -51.04 9.54 7.92
CA THR A 537 -49.69 9.17 7.45
C THR A 537 -49.41 7.70 7.68
N ALA A 538 -49.69 7.18 8.89
CA ALA A 538 -49.47 5.77 9.25
C ALA A 538 -50.32 4.80 8.39
N ARG A 539 -51.59 5.17 8.11
CA ARG A 539 -52.45 4.40 7.21
C ARG A 539 -51.96 4.42 5.77
N ASN A 540 -51.48 5.56 5.28
CA ASN A 540 -50.98 5.71 3.93
C ASN A 540 -49.68 4.92 3.73
N LEU A 541 -48.79 4.92 4.70
CA LEU A 541 -47.55 4.14 4.68
C LEU A 541 -47.82 2.64 4.45
N GLN A 542 -48.83 2.10 5.14
CA GLN A 542 -49.16 0.68 5.00
C GLN A 542 -49.95 0.39 3.71
N ARG A 543 -50.75 1.37 3.22
CA ARG A 543 -51.48 1.25 1.96
C ARG A 543 -50.52 1.18 0.76
N TYR A 544 -49.38 1.89 0.82
CA TYR A 544 -48.43 2.02 -0.27
C TYR A 544 -47.04 1.51 0.15
N LYS A 545 -46.96 0.27 0.68
CA LYS A 545 -45.71 -0.35 1.21
C LYS A 545 -44.53 -0.33 0.23
N SER A 546 -44.81 -0.61 -1.05
CA SER A 546 -43.78 -0.60 -2.10
C SER A 546 -43.06 0.75 -2.19
N ARG A 547 -43.81 1.85 -2.10
CA ARG A 547 -43.26 3.20 -2.16
C ARG A 547 -42.48 3.55 -0.91
N ALA A 548 -43.03 3.25 0.27
CA ALA A 548 -42.34 3.45 1.53
C ALA A 548 -41.00 2.70 1.56
N LEU A 549 -41.00 1.44 1.11
CA LEU A 549 -39.81 0.61 1.02
C LEU A 549 -38.77 1.20 0.07
N MET A 550 -39.17 1.73 -1.09
CA MET A 550 -38.25 2.37 -2.03
C MET A 550 -37.57 3.60 -1.43
N VAL A 551 -38.34 4.46 -0.72
CA VAL A 551 -37.76 5.62 -0.05
C VAL A 551 -36.79 5.19 1.04
N ILE A 552 -37.18 4.22 1.87
CA ILE A 552 -36.32 3.68 2.92
C ILE A 552 -35.03 3.10 2.34
N ILE A 553 -35.09 2.25 1.30
CA ILE A 553 -33.90 1.65 0.66
C ILE A 553 -33.00 2.72 0.02
N GLY A 554 -33.60 3.73 -0.63
CA GLY A 554 -32.84 4.82 -1.23
C GLY A 554 -32.06 5.63 -0.19
N VAL A 555 -32.73 6.00 0.91
CA VAL A 555 -32.08 6.73 2.03
C VAL A 555 -31.05 5.85 2.74
N LEU A 556 -31.40 4.59 2.99
CA LEU A 556 -30.51 3.59 3.58
C LEU A 556 -29.21 3.47 2.79
N GLY A 557 -29.29 3.29 1.46
CA GLY A 557 -28.12 3.13 0.61
C GLY A 557 -27.19 4.34 0.65
N CYS A 558 -27.77 5.55 0.55
CA CYS A 558 -26.99 6.79 0.63
C CYS A 558 -26.37 7.00 2.03
N THR A 559 -27.12 6.71 3.09
CA THR A 559 -26.61 6.83 4.47
C THR A 559 -25.52 5.79 4.72
N ALA A 560 -25.70 4.57 4.25
CA ALA A 560 -24.69 3.52 4.39
C ALA A 560 -23.38 3.88 3.68
N LEU A 561 -23.44 4.44 2.46
CA LEU A 561 -22.27 4.92 1.74
C LEU A 561 -21.53 6.05 2.48
N MET A 562 -22.28 7.04 3.00
CA MET A 562 -21.68 8.13 3.78
C MET A 562 -21.06 7.61 5.08
N THR A 563 -21.76 6.70 5.78
CA THR A 563 -21.23 6.09 7.00
C THR A 563 -19.98 5.27 6.73
N ALA A 564 -19.95 4.50 5.64
CA ALA A 564 -18.77 3.74 5.26
C ALA A 564 -17.60 4.66 4.89
N GLY A 565 -17.84 5.75 4.15
CA GLY A 565 -16.82 6.73 3.81
C GLY A 565 -16.22 7.44 5.04
N PHE A 566 -17.07 7.96 5.92
CA PHE A 566 -16.59 8.56 7.18
C PHE A 566 -15.94 7.54 8.11
N GLY A 567 -16.46 6.31 8.14
CA GLY A 567 -15.88 5.21 8.90
C GLY A 567 -14.49 4.81 8.39
N MET A 568 -14.27 4.83 7.08
CA MET A 568 -12.97 4.57 6.48
C MET A 568 -11.95 5.64 6.91
N ALA A 569 -12.33 6.92 6.85
CA ALA A 569 -11.49 8.00 7.35
C ALA A 569 -11.22 7.85 8.86
N SER A 570 -12.25 7.53 9.66
CA SER A 570 -12.09 7.32 11.10
C SER A 570 -11.19 6.14 11.42
N SER A 571 -11.30 5.03 10.68
CA SER A 571 -10.46 3.84 10.87
C SER A 571 -8.98 4.17 10.60
N ALA A 572 -8.71 4.89 9.53
CA ALA A 572 -7.34 5.32 9.20
C ALA A 572 -6.77 6.30 10.24
N MET A 573 -7.55 7.32 10.65
CA MET A 573 -7.10 8.31 11.65
C MET A 573 -6.84 7.73 13.04
N THR A 574 -7.50 6.64 13.40
CA THR A 574 -7.34 6.02 14.72
C THR A 574 -6.29 4.92 14.74
N MET A 575 -5.68 4.59 13.60
CA MET A 575 -4.75 3.48 13.48
C MET A 575 -3.46 3.76 14.26
N MET A 576 -2.79 4.88 14.00
CA MET A 576 -1.53 5.23 14.69
C MET A 576 -1.69 5.52 16.18
N PRO A 577 -2.68 6.31 16.62
CA PRO A 577 -2.92 6.47 18.05
C PRO A 577 -3.18 5.16 18.79
N ARG A 578 -3.73 4.15 18.11
CA ARG A 578 -3.90 2.82 18.69
C ARG A 578 -2.63 2.00 18.66
N GLN A 579 -1.88 2.07 17.56
CA GLN A 579 -0.60 1.36 17.45
C GLN A 579 0.35 1.79 18.57
N PHE A 580 0.55 3.10 18.73
CA PHE A 580 1.54 3.65 19.67
C PHE A 580 0.96 4.07 21.03
N GLY A 581 -0.34 4.08 21.19
CA GLY A 581 -0.98 4.37 22.47
C GLY A 581 -1.57 3.16 23.18
N GLU A 582 -1.92 2.08 22.44
CA GLU A 582 -2.53 0.88 23.03
C GLU A 582 -1.60 -0.33 22.96
N ILE A 583 -0.72 -0.45 21.95
CA ILE A 583 0.09 -1.66 21.68
C ILE A 583 1.57 -1.41 21.90
N ALA A 584 2.21 -0.67 20.99
CA ALA A 584 3.63 -0.32 21.08
C ALA A 584 3.76 0.97 21.89
N THR A 585 3.80 0.82 23.19
CA THR A 585 3.78 1.95 24.12
C THR A 585 5.17 2.52 24.41
N TYR A 586 6.25 1.94 23.90
CA TYR A 586 7.58 2.55 23.94
C TYR A 586 7.62 3.86 23.12
N ASP A 587 8.55 4.75 23.48
CA ASP A 587 8.64 6.08 22.86
C ASP A 587 9.70 6.13 21.74
N VAL A 588 10.79 5.39 21.93
CA VAL A 588 11.88 5.30 20.95
C VAL A 588 12.37 3.85 20.85
N ILE A 589 12.71 3.41 19.65
CA ILE A 589 13.49 2.21 19.42
C ILE A 589 14.86 2.63 18.88
N ALA A 590 15.92 2.19 19.54
CA ALA A 590 17.30 2.43 19.15
C ALA A 590 17.96 1.11 18.77
N VAL A 591 18.60 1.07 17.60
CA VAL A 591 19.28 -0.13 17.09
C VAL A 591 20.76 0.20 16.92
N THR A 592 21.62 -0.65 17.46
CA THR A 592 23.08 -0.52 17.42
C THR A 592 23.72 -1.69 16.68
N LYS A 593 25.02 -1.63 16.46
CA LYS A 593 25.77 -2.82 16.10
C LYS A 593 25.89 -3.71 17.35
N PRO A 594 25.86 -5.04 17.18
CA PRO A 594 26.00 -5.95 18.32
C PRO A 594 27.24 -5.71 19.18
N ALA A 595 28.36 -5.32 18.55
CA ALA A 595 29.62 -5.07 19.26
C ALA A 595 29.59 -3.78 20.11
N ASP A 596 28.74 -2.83 19.76
CA ASP A 596 28.67 -1.50 20.40
C ASP A 596 27.49 -1.41 21.39
N HIS A 597 26.63 -2.44 21.44
CA HIS A 597 25.37 -2.41 22.20
C HIS A 597 25.56 -2.23 23.71
N ASP A 598 26.52 -2.96 24.32
CA ASP A 598 26.77 -2.89 25.77
C ASP A 598 27.17 -1.49 26.24
N ASP A 599 27.93 -0.76 25.42
CA ASP A 599 28.37 0.59 25.74
C ASP A 599 27.27 1.61 25.48
N ALA A 600 26.49 1.43 24.39
CA ALA A 600 25.31 2.22 24.11
C ALA A 600 24.24 2.07 25.20
N GLN A 601 23.97 0.85 25.66
CA GLN A 601 23.02 0.59 26.74
C GLN A 601 23.42 1.27 28.05
N LYS A 602 24.72 1.22 28.43
CA LYS A 602 25.23 1.93 29.60
C LYS A 602 25.07 3.46 29.47
N ALA A 603 25.23 4.00 28.27
CA ALA A 603 25.03 5.42 28.02
C ALA A 603 23.56 5.79 28.17
N LEU A 604 22.63 4.97 27.61
CA LEU A 604 21.19 5.15 27.74
C LEU A 604 20.70 5.06 29.19
N ASP A 605 21.21 4.10 29.97
CA ASP A 605 20.88 3.95 31.41
C ASP A 605 21.40 5.12 32.27
N ALA A 606 22.45 5.80 31.83
CA ALA A 606 23.00 6.97 32.49
C ALA A 606 22.31 8.28 32.06
N ASP A 607 21.54 8.28 30.99
CA ASP A 607 20.90 9.47 30.46
C ASP A 607 19.70 9.91 31.34
N PRO A 608 19.68 11.17 31.82
CA PRO A 608 18.61 11.65 32.68
C PRO A 608 17.23 11.74 32.00
N ASP A 609 17.18 11.77 30.69
CA ASP A 609 15.92 11.85 29.90
C ASP A 609 15.31 10.48 29.60
N VAL A 610 16.07 9.41 29.78
CA VAL A 610 15.58 8.04 29.73
C VAL A 610 14.88 7.68 31.04
N GLU A 611 13.67 7.17 30.98
CA GLU A 611 12.90 6.67 32.12
C GLU A 611 13.19 5.20 32.40
N SER A 612 13.20 4.41 31.34
CA SER A 612 13.55 2.98 31.36
C SER A 612 13.92 2.49 29.98
N SER A 613 14.71 1.42 29.91
CA SER A 613 15.12 0.73 28.68
C SER A 613 14.79 -0.76 28.75
N LEU A 614 14.51 -1.39 27.62
CA LEU A 614 14.35 -2.83 27.47
C LEU A 614 15.26 -3.30 26.33
N PRO A 615 16.37 -3.95 26.63
CA PRO A 615 17.26 -4.50 25.61
C PRO A 615 16.64 -5.75 24.97
N LEU A 616 16.86 -5.90 23.66
CA LEU A 616 16.36 -7.04 22.89
C LEU A 616 17.27 -7.35 21.69
N HIS A 617 17.10 -8.54 21.14
CA HIS A 617 17.64 -8.86 19.83
C HIS A 617 16.58 -8.54 18.76
N LEU A 618 16.97 -7.76 17.75
CA LEU A 618 16.12 -7.32 16.65
C LEU A 618 16.77 -7.63 15.31
N GLU A 619 16.08 -8.39 14.48
CA GLU A 619 16.51 -8.65 13.11
C GLU A 619 15.32 -8.69 12.14
N ASN A 620 15.62 -8.72 10.85
CA ASN A 620 14.61 -8.96 9.82
C ASN A 620 14.59 -10.46 9.50
N ALA A 621 13.44 -11.08 9.68
CA ALA A 621 13.21 -12.47 9.33
C ALA A 621 12.18 -12.61 8.20
N THR A 622 12.11 -13.77 7.60
CA THR A 622 11.13 -14.10 6.57
C THR A 622 10.21 -15.21 7.06
N LEU A 623 8.91 -14.91 7.14
CA LEU A 623 7.88 -15.94 7.37
C LEU A 623 7.49 -16.60 6.06
N SER A 624 7.29 -17.91 6.11
CA SER A 624 6.74 -18.70 5.01
C SER A 624 5.75 -19.77 5.55
N ALA A 625 4.82 -20.19 4.69
CA ALA A 625 3.92 -21.27 5.07
C ALA A 625 4.69 -22.59 5.15
N PRO A 626 4.45 -23.44 6.18
CA PRO A 626 5.12 -24.72 6.28
C PRO A 626 4.81 -25.59 5.07
N ALA A 627 5.85 -26.21 4.48
CA ALA A 627 5.73 -27.08 3.32
C ALA A 627 4.73 -28.22 3.64
N LYS A 628 3.55 -28.20 3.05
CA LYS A 628 2.56 -29.28 3.20
C LYS A 628 3.06 -30.54 2.53
N ASN A 629 3.51 -31.50 3.31
CA ASN A 629 3.75 -32.88 2.85
C ASN A 629 2.44 -33.48 2.30
N GLY A 630 2.28 -33.40 1.00
CA GLY A 630 1.44 -34.25 0.14
C GLY A 630 0.01 -34.49 0.56
N SER A 631 -0.94 -33.72 0.07
CA SER A 631 -2.21 -34.23 -0.46
C SER A 631 -2.85 -33.17 -1.37
N GLY A 632 -2.98 -33.52 -2.65
CA GLY A 632 -3.48 -32.59 -3.67
C GLY A 632 -4.94 -32.24 -3.46
N ASP A 633 -5.18 -30.96 -3.39
CA ASP A 633 -6.45 -30.35 -3.86
C ASP A 633 -6.08 -29.00 -4.49
N GLY A 634 -6.38 -28.84 -5.75
CA GLY A 634 -5.87 -27.80 -6.66
C GLY A 634 -6.41 -26.38 -6.42
N SER A 635 -6.75 -26.00 -5.19
CA SER A 635 -7.23 -24.64 -4.86
C SER A 635 -6.29 -23.83 -3.94
N SER A 636 -5.15 -24.40 -3.50
CA SER A 636 -4.20 -23.79 -2.55
C SER A 636 -2.89 -23.29 -3.18
N ALA A 637 -2.74 -23.33 -4.48
CA ALA A 637 -1.47 -23.01 -5.18
C ALA A 637 -1.00 -21.53 -5.08
N LYS A 638 -1.72 -20.65 -4.37
CA LYS A 638 -1.29 -19.27 -4.13
C LYS A 638 -0.72 -19.00 -2.72
N ALA A 639 -0.83 -19.96 -1.79
CA ALA A 639 -0.36 -19.78 -0.42
C ALA A 639 1.03 -20.41 -0.19
N ASP A 640 1.45 -21.35 -1.03
CA ASP A 640 2.71 -22.09 -0.86
C ASP A 640 3.97 -21.30 -1.26
N ASP A 641 3.84 -20.18 -2.00
CA ASP A 641 4.96 -19.33 -2.42
C ASP A 641 4.98 -17.95 -1.70
N ALA A 642 4.08 -17.70 -0.78
CA ALA A 642 4.02 -16.43 -0.07
C ALA A 642 5.15 -16.34 0.95
N LYS A 643 6.02 -15.33 0.80
CA LYS A 643 7.04 -14.94 1.78
C LYS A 643 6.66 -13.57 2.34
N LEU A 644 6.82 -13.38 3.63
CA LEU A 644 6.51 -12.14 4.32
C LEU A 644 7.69 -11.72 5.19
N THR A 645 8.27 -10.57 4.90
CA THR A 645 9.32 -10.00 5.77
C THR A 645 8.68 -9.46 7.04
N VAL A 646 9.26 -9.78 8.19
CA VAL A 646 8.83 -9.39 9.52
C VAL A 646 10.01 -8.86 10.32
N GLN A 647 9.74 -8.00 11.29
CA GLN A 647 10.69 -7.68 12.33
C GLN A 647 10.63 -8.78 13.40
N PHE A 648 11.74 -9.42 13.63
CA PHE A 648 11.86 -10.50 14.58
C PHE A 648 12.47 -9.98 15.88
N MET A 649 11.69 -10.00 16.95
CA MET A 649 12.06 -9.51 18.28
C MET A 649 12.24 -10.69 19.23
N VAL A 650 13.44 -10.85 19.76
CA VAL A 650 13.74 -11.85 20.79
C VAL A 650 14.01 -11.14 22.10
N ILE A 651 13.21 -11.47 23.09
CA ILE A 651 13.25 -10.84 24.42
C ILE A 651 14.08 -11.71 25.37
N PRO A 652 15.09 -11.17 26.07
CA PRO A 652 15.86 -11.92 27.04
C PRO A 652 14.98 -12.57 28.12
N ASP A 653 15.34 -13.76 28.55
CA ASP A 653 14.58 -14.46 29.60
C ASP A 653 14.67 -13.67 30.92
N GLY A 654 13.49 -13.44 31.50
CA GLY A 654 13.37 -12.66 32.74
C GLY A 654 13.00 -11.19 32.56
N GLU A 655 13.10 -10.65 31.35
CA GLU A 655 12.61 -9.32 31.03
C GLU A 655 11.11 -9.34 30.71
N SER A 656 10.42 -8.23 31.00
CA SER A 656 8.98 -8.08 30.75
C SER A 656 8.69 -7.06 29.66
N LEU A 657 7.79 -7.41 28.78
CA LEU A 657 7.25 -6.47 27.79
C LEU A 657 6.27 -5.45 28.39
N ASP A 658 5.88 -5.63 29.67
CA ASP A 658 4.91 -4.74 30.32
C ASP A 658 5.41 -3.28 30.32
N GLY A 659 4.60 -2.39 29.77
CA GLY A 659 4.94 -0.99 29.63
C GLY A 659 5.66 -0.61 28.32
N TYR A 660 6.12 -1.58 27.53
CA TYR A 660 6.73 -1.35 26.22
C TYR A 660 5.85 -1.90 25.08
N LEU A 661 5.32 -3.11 25.24
CA LEU A 661 4.51 -3.76 24.20
C LEU A 661 3.33 -4.50 24.85
N ASP A 662 2.11 -4.02 24.62
CA ASP A 662 0.88 -4.68 25.11
C ASP A 662 0.30 -5.57 24.00
N LEU A 663 0.69 -6.86 24.03
CA LEU A 663 0.25 -7.84 23.04
C LEU A 663 -1.11 -8.42 23.45
N HIS A 664 -2.13 -8.15 22.66
CA HIS A 664 -3.48 -8.64 22.85
C HIS A 664 -4.13 -9.09 21.55
N THR A 665 -5.12 -9.96 21.63
CA THR A 665 -5.91 -10.42 20.49
C THR A 665 -6.82 -9.30 19.95
N GLN A 666 -7.44 -9.51 18.78
CA GLN A 666 -8.44 -8.58 18.24
C GLN A 666 -9.62 -8.31 19.18
N ASP A 667 -9.92 -9.25 20.07
CA ASP A 667 -10.99 -9.15 21.08
C ASP A 667 -10.50 -8.52 22.41
N GLY A 668 -9.24 -8.06 22.47
CA GLY A 668 -8.66 -7.39 23.63
C GLY A 668 -8.24 -8.36 24.76
N GLN A 669 -8.05 -9.65 24.47
CA GLN A 669 -7.52 -10.60 25.44
C GLN A 669 -5.98 -10.53 25.43
N PRO A 670 -5.31 -10.37 26.59
CA PRO A 670 -3.86 -10.31 26.65
C PRO A 670 -3.24 -11.64 26.22
N ILE A 671 -2.16 -11.55 25.44
CA ILE A 671 -1.35 -12.70 25.02
C ILE A 671 -0.07 -12.65 25.82
N LYS A 672 0.27 -13.74 26.53
CA LYS A 672 1.51 -13.86 27.28
C LYS A 672 2.57 -14.52 26.44
N LEU A 673 3.79 -14.02 26.50
CA LEU A 673 4.96 -14.72 26.00
C LEU A 673 5.19 -15.98 26.87
N SER A 674 5.34 -17.14 26.23
CA SER A 674 5.65 -18.40 26.91
C SER A 674 7.10 -18.78 26.60
N GLY A 675 7.89 -19.06 27.64
CA GLY A 675 9.21 -19.65 27.49
C GLY A 675 9.15 -21.15 27.17
N ALA A 676 10.21 -21.73 26.67
CA ALA A 676 10.31 -23.17 26.38
C ALA A 676 10.01 -24.08 27.59
N ASP A 677 10.25 -23.59 28.81
CA ASP A 677 10.03 -24.33 30.07
C ASP A 677 8.56 -24.34 30.56
N ASP A 678 7.70 -23.50 30.03
CA ASP A 678 6.30 -23.38 30.47
C ASP A 678 5.34 -24.41 29.82
N THR A 679 5.82 -25.19 28.86
CA THR A 679 5.00 -26.18 28.15
C THR A 679 4.97 -27.50 28.90
N ASN A 680 3.88 -27.76 29.66
CA ASN A 680 3.60 -29.03 30.36
C ASN A 680 3.27 -30.20 29.41
N ASP A 681 3.28 -30.03 28.15
CA ASP A 681 3.05 -31.05 27.12
C ASP A 681 4.39 -31.34 26.39
N GLY A 682 5.12 -32.31 26.83
CA GLY A 682 6.33 -32.97 26.33
C GLY A 682 6.63 -32.97 24.82
N ALA A 683 6.39 -31.91 24.12
CA ALA A 683 6.79 -31.65 22.75
C ALA A 683 7.55 -30.30 22.72
N ASP A 684 8.83 -30.37 22.42
CA ASP A 684 9.83 -29.30 22.27
C ASP A 684 9.48 -28.29 21.15
N ALA A 685 8.27 -27.75 21.07
CA ALA A 685 7.90 -26.78 20.05
C ALA A 685 8.14 -25.37 20.56
N ALA A 686 9.14 -24.68 20.00
CA ALA A 686 9.32 -23.27 20.22
C ALA A 686 8.05 -22.47 19.85
N GLU A 687 7.63 -21.57 20.69
CA GLU A 687 6.40 -20.80 20.54
C GLU A 687 6.73 -19.34 20.17
N ALA A 688 5.98 -18.80 19.21
CA ALA A 688 6.09 -17.40 18.77
C ALA A 688 4.72 -16.72 18.74
N ILE A 689 4.69 -15.42 19.02
CA ILE A 689 3.54 -14.55 18.78
C ILE A 689 3.72 -13.89 17.42
N ILE A 690 2.70 -13.99 16.56
CA ILE A 690 2.70 -13.36 15.24
C ILE A 690 1.61 -12.29 15.14
N THR A 691 1.75 -11.35 14.23
CA THR A 691 0.74 -10.32 14.00
C THR A 691 -0.49 -10.85 13.26
N ALA A 692 -1.64 -10.22 13.48
CA ALA A 692 -2.90 -10.56 12.80
C ALA A 692 -2.81 -10.43 11.28
N ASN A 693 -1.94 -9.54 10.77
CA ASN A 693 -1.72 -9.39 9.33
C ASN A 693 -0.93 -10.58 8.77
N ALA A 694 0.14 -11.02 9.43
CA ALA A 694 0.89 -12.22 9.07
C ALA A 694 -0.02 -13.48 9.13
N ALA A 695 -0.79 -13.63 10.21
CA ALA A 695 -1.74 -14.71 10.36
C ALA A 695 -2.78 -14.74 9.23
N LYS A 696 -3.29 -13.58 8.80
CA LYS A 696 -4.23 -13.46 7.69
C LYS A 696 -3.60 -13.84 6.34
N THR A 697 -2.35 -13.43 6.11
CA THR A 697 -1.63 -13.71 4.84
C THR A 697 -1.46 -15.21 4.62
N PHE A 698 -1.10 -15.95 5.66
CA PHE A 698 -0.88 -17.40 5.60
C PHE A 698 -2.10 -18.25 6.00
N GLY A 699 -3.18 -17.61 6.48
CA GLY A 699 -4.37 -18.32 6.98
C GLY A 699 -4.15 -19.07 8.28
N LEU A 700 -3.24 -18.57 9.14
CA LEU A 700 -2.83 -19.20 10.41
C LEU A 700 -3.72 -18.76 11.59
N ASN A 701 -3.83 -19.64 12.55
CA ASN A 701 -4.46 -19.39 13.84
C ASN A 701 -3.51 -19.81 14.96
N ALA A 702 -3.82 -19.41 16.20
CA ALA A 702 -3.10 -19.90 17.36
C ALA A 702 -3.15 -21.43 17.43
N GLY A 703 -1.99 -22.04 17.58
CA GLY A 703 -1.77 -23.49 17.56
C GLY A 703 -1.24 -24.06 16.23
N ASP A 704 -1.31 -23.28 15.12
CA ASP A 704 -0.70 -23.66 13.84
C ASP A 704 0.83 -23.45 13.87
N THR A 705 1.54 -23.98 12.88
CA THR A 705 2.98 -23.82 12.75
C THR A 705 3.31 -22.91 11.56
N VAL A 706 4.44 -22.21 11.65
CA VAL A 706 4.99 -21.34 10.59
C VAL A 706 6.49 -21.54 10.52
N ASP A 707 7.06 -21.43 9.33
CA ASP A 707 8.50 -21.48 9.11
C ASP A 707 9.04 -20.04 9.15
N ILE A 708 10.07 -19.80 9.98
CA ILE A 708 10.78 -18.54 10.11
C ILE A 708 12.19 -18.74 9.62
N ALA A 709 12.62 -17.93 8.66
CA ALA A 709 14.01 -17.83 8.26
C ALA A 709 14.60 -16.54 8.83
N ASP A 710 15.69 -16.66 9.60
CA ASP A 710 16.42 -15.54 10.18
C ASP A 710 17.20 -14.72 9.14
N ALA A 711 17.99 -13.76 9.58
CA ALA A 711 18.83 -12.93 8.69
C ALA A 711 19.95 -13.74 7.98
N MET A 712 20.37 -14.87 8.55
CA MET A 712 21.36 -15.79 7.95
C MET A 712 20.72 -16.83 7.04
N MET A 713 19.38 -16.79 6.88
CA MET A 713 18.58 -17.75 6.12
C MET A 713 18.47 -19.13 6.76
N ASP A 714 18.84 -19.27 8.05
CA ASP A 714 18.57 -20.47 8.81
C ASP A 714 17.05 -20.53 9.09
N THR A 715 16.46 -21.69 8.81
CA THR A 715 14.99 -21.84 8.88
C THR A 715 14.59 -22.71 10.07
N ALA A 716 13.75 -22.18 10.91
CA ALA A 716 13.14 -22.88 12.04
C ALA A 716 11.61 -22.97 11.89
N GLN A 717 11.04 -24.10 12.31
CA GLN A 717 9.60 -24.25 12.41
C GLN A 717 9.15 -23.94 13.83
N VAL A 718 8.26 -22.93 13.95
CA VAL A 718 7.75 -22.48 15.25
C VAL A 718 6.24 -22.61 15.32
N LYS A 719 5.73 -22.81 16.53
CA LYS A 719 4.31 -22.87 16.81
C LYS A 719 3.78 -21.49 17.17
N VAL A 720 2.67 -21.08 16.57
CA VAL A 720 2.00 -19.82 16.87
C VAL A 720 1.29 -19.94 18.21
N SER A 721 1.82 -19.32 19.26
CA SER A 721 1.18 -19.28 20.58
C SER A 721 0.02 -18.29 20.62
N GLY A 722 0.10 -17.20 19.86
CA GLY A 722 -0.92 -16.18 19.81
C GLY A 722 -0.86 -15.34 18.52
N VAL A 723 -2.03 -14.77 18.16
CA VAL A 723 -2.15 -13.82 17.05
C VAL A 723 -2.46 -12.45 17.64
N ALA A 724 -1.45 -11.59 17.66
CA ALA A 724 -1.53 -10.26 18.26
C ALA A 724 -2.15 -9.24 17.28
N GLN A 725 -3.01 -8.37 17.83
CA GLN A 725 -3.45 -7.19 17.09
C GLN A 725 -2.27 -6.25 16.91
N TYR A 726 -1.98 -5.92 15.65
CA TYR A 726 -0.95 -4.98 15.27
C TYR A 726 -1.41 -4.23 14.03
N TYR A 727 -1.28 -2.90 14.01
CA TYR A 727 -1.90 -2.10 12.95
C TYR A 727 -0.93 -1.80 11.81
N THR A 728 0.36 -1.64 12.11
CA THR A 728 1.39 -1.29 11.12
C THR A 728 2.64 -2.14 11.29
N GLY A 729 3.17 -2.64 10.19
CA GLY A 729 4.27 -3.59 10.18
C GLY A 729 3.83 -5.02 10.49
N ASN A 730 4.79 -5.90 10.43
CA ASN A 730 4.64 -7.29 10.86
C ASN A 730 5.77 -7.59 11.83
N ILE A 731 5.43 -8.06 13.02
CA ILE A 731 6.41 -8.48 14.01
C ILE A 731 6.19 -9.95 14.35
N VAL A 732 7.26 -10.59 14.74
CA VAL A 732 7.28 -11.88 15.43
C VAL A 732 7.98 -11.66 16.75
N VAL A 733 7.40 -12.15 17.84
CA VAL A 733 7.97 -11.99 19.17
C VAL A 733 8.13 -13.36 19.81
N MET A 734 9.31 -13.65 20.33
CA MET A 734 9.60 -14.86 21.13
C MET A 734 10.50 -14.53 22.32
N THR A 735 10.57 -15.44 23.27
CA THR A 735 11.55 -15.39 24.36
C THR A 735 12.89 -15.96 23.87
N GLU A 736 13.97 -15.61 24.56
CA GLU A 736 15.32 -16.13 24.29
C GLU A 736 15.34 -17.67 24.35
N SER A 737 14.71 -18.28 25.34
CA SER A 737 14.64 -19.73 25.48
C SER A 737 13.91 -20.39 24.29
N ALA A 738 12.83 -19.78 23.79
CA ALA A 738 12.11 -20.27 22.62
C ALA A 738 12.94 -20.09 21.32
N TYR A 739 13.67 -18.99 21.18
CA TYR A 739 14.56 -18.73 20.05
C TYR A 739 15.69 -19.75 19.98
N ARG A 740 16.37 -20.00 21.11
CA ARG A 740 17.43 -20.99 21.20
C ARG A 740 16.93 -22.41 20.86
N ALA A 741 15.73 -22.75 21.32
CA ALA A 741 15.11 -24.03 21.03
C ALA A 741 14.72 -24.15 19.56
N ALA A 742 14.29 -23.06 18.90
CA ALA A 742 13.90 -23.04 17.49
C ALA A 742 15.08 -23.24 16.55
N PHE A 743 16.20 -22.55 16.82
CA PHE A 743 17.37 -22.53 15.95
C PHE A 743 18.51 -23.44 16.42
N ASP A 744 18.27 -24.34 17.40
CA ASP A 744 19.25 -25.29 17.97
C ASP A 744 20.55 -24.62 18.47
N ILE A 745 20.40 -23.40 19.09
CA ILE A 745 21.51 -22.61 19.62
C ILE A 745 21.84 -23.10 21.02
N GLY A 746 23.11 -23.51 21.24
CA GLY A 746 23.55 -24.00 22.54
C GLY A 746 23.43 -22.96 23.65
N SER A 747 23.25 -23.42 24.89
CA SER A 747 23.15 -22.57 26.08
C SER A 747 24.44 -21.79 26.41
N ASP A 748 25.56 -22.13 25.78
CA ASP A 748 26.85 -21.52 26.04
C ASP A 748 27.15 -20.30 25.15
N THR A 749 26.23 -19.98 24.22
CA THR A 749 26.33 -18.81 23.33
C THR A 749 25.43 -17.71 23.88
N ASP A 750 25.94 -16.55 24.23
CA ASP A 750 25.12 -15.43 24.70
C ASP A 750 24.19 -14.91 23.58
N LEU A 751 22.98 -14.48 23.93
CA LEU A 751 22.09 -13.81 22.97
C LEU A 751 22.72 -12.48 22.56
N THR A 752 22.89 -12.28 21.27
CA THR A 752 23.46 -11.06 20.73
C THR A 752 22.41 -9.94 20.75
N LEU A 753 22.48 -9.07 21.74
CA LEU A 753 21.59 -7.90 21.85
C LEU A 753 22.07 -6.79 20.90
N ASN A 754 21.14 -6.08 20.29
CA ASN A 754 21.44 -5.01 19.32
C ASN A 754 20.39 -3.91 19.25
N ALA A 755 19.38 -3.92 20.12
CA ALA A 755 18.34 -2.91 20.13
C ALA A 755 17.78 -2.68 21.53
N ASP A 756 17.28 -1.47 21.77
CA ASP A 756 16.63 -1.05 23.01
C ASP A 756 15.29 -0.39 22.72
N LEU A 757 14.23 -0.81 23.44
CA LEU A 757 12.99 -0.08 23.53
C LEU A 757 13.05 0.89 24.69
N LEU A 758 12.88 2.18 24.43
CA LEU A 758 13.07 3.24 25.41
C LEU A 758 11.76 3.91 25.79
N LYS A 759 11.65 4.24 27.07
CA LYS A 759 10.72 5.23 27.62
C LYS A 759 11.48 6.52 27.88
N VAL A 760 11.00 7.61 27.28
CA VAL A 760 11.66 8.93 27.33
C VAL A 760 10.74 9.94 28.01
N LYS A 761 11.32 10.76 28.89
CA LYS A 761 10.61 11.81 29.63
C LYS A 761 10.21 12.95 28.71
N GLY A 762 9.02 13.50 28.93
CA GLY A 762 8.55 14.68 28.22
C GLY A 762 7.34 14.44 27.32
N ASP A 763 7.04 15.43 26.49
CA ASP A 763 5.98 15.36 25.49
C ASP A 763 6.53 14.87 24.15
N ASP A 764 5.64 14.72 23.16
CA ASP A 764 5.99 14.21 21.83
C ASP A 764 7.15 14.99 21.16
N ASP A 765 7.23 16.31 21.37
CA ASP A 765 8.31 17.12 20.80
C ASP A 765 9.66 16.87 21.51
N ALA A 766 9.66 16.61 22.81
CA ALA A 766 10.86 16.24 23.56
C ALA A 766 11.35 14.83 23.16
N GLN A 767 10.43 13.87 22.99
CA GLN A 767 10.77 12.52 22.53
C GLN A 767 11.36 12.51 21.12
N ILE A 768 10.87 13.38 20.23
CA ILE A 768 11.42 13.54 18.89
C ILE A 768 12.80 14.14 18.93
N ALA A 769 13.00 15.22 19.73
CA ALA A 769 14.30 15.84 19.87
C ALA A 769 15.34 14.87 20.45
N PHE A 770 14.97 14.10 21.47
CA PHE A 770 15.83 13.05 22.03
C PHE A 770 16.24 12.01 20.97
N ALA A 771 15.28 11.53 20.18
CA ALA A 771 15.56 10.53 19.14
C ALA A 771 16.43 11.11 18.01
N ASP A 772 16.23 12.37 17.63
CA ASP A 772 17.05 13.05 16.63
C ASP A 772 18.48 13.28 17.17
N ASP A 773 18.65 13.72 18.43
CA ASP A 773 19.95 13.87 19.09
C ASP A 773 20.69 12.53 19.22
N LEU A 774 19.96 11.45 19.55
CA LEU A 774 20.55 10.11 19.64
C LEU A 774 21.01 9.61 18.27
N ALA A 775 20.24 9.89 17.22
CA ALA A 775 20.59 9.52 15.85
C ALA A 775 21.85 10.26 15.32
N GLU A 776 22.11 11.48 15.83
CA GLU A 776 23.28 12.27 15.45
C GLU A 776 24.59 11.75 16.07
N GLN A 777 24.54 10.99 17.15
CA GLN A 777 25.71 10.45 17.84
C GLN A 777 26.51 9.43 17.01
N GLY A 778 25.93 8.88 15.94
CA GLY A 778 26.61 8.01 14.97
C GLY A 778 26.93 6.59 15.46
N GLU A 779 26.66 6.28 16.71
CA GLU A 779 26.81 4.94 17.32
C GLU A 779 25.62 4.02 16.99
N TYR A 780 24.47 4.63 16.64
CA TYR A 780 23.23 3.92 16.35
C TYR A 780 23.04 3.69 14.84
N LEU A 781 22.69 2.47 14.47
CA LEU A 781 22.31 2.11 13.09
C LEU A 781 20.97 2.72 12.70
N SER A 782 20.04 2.76 13.65
CA SER A 782 18.69 3.30 13.45
C SER A 782 18.12 3.78 14.78
N VAL A 783 17.51 4.95 14.78
CA VAL A 783 16.73 5.47 15.91
C VAL A 783 15.39 5.93 15.40
N VAL A 784 14.31 5.41 15.95
CA VAL A 784 12.96 5.68 15.49
C VAL A 784 12.06 6.12 16.63
N SER A 785 11.56 7.36 16.57
CA SER A 785 10.59 7.88 17.54
C SER A 785 9.16 7.53 17.09
N THR A 786 8.36 6.95 17.99
CA THR A 786 6.93 6.64 17.75
C THR A 786 6.09 7.90 17.59
N ALA A 787 6.43 8.97 18.31
CA ALA A 787 5.80 10.29 18.18
C ALA A 787 6.05 10.90 16.79
N LYS A 788 7.30 10.81 16.27
CA LYS A 788 7.66 11.25 14.92
C LYS A 788 6.90 10.44 13.87
N GLN A 789 6.87 9.11 14.00
CA GLN A 789 6.11 8.23 13.10
C GLN A 789 4.62 8.58 13.10
N THR A 790 4.00 8.80 14.26
CA THR A 790 2.59 9.17 14.36
C THR A 790 2.29 10.51 13.69
N ARG A 791 3.15 11.51 13.88
CA ARG A 791 3.01 12.83 13.29
C ARG A 791 3.14 12.79 11.76
N ASP A 792 4.11 12.07 11.26
CA ASP A 792 4.39 12.00 9.84
C ASP A 792 3.38 11.12 9.10
N PHE A 793 2.93 10.03 9.71
CA PHE A 793 1.82 9.23 9.19
C PHE A 793 0.55 10.05 9.00
N THR A 794 0.22 10.93 9.95
CA THR A 794 -0.96 11.78 9.85
C THR A 794 -0.88 12.74 8.66
N LYS A 795 0.31 13.28 8.36
CA LYS A 795 0.54 14.11 7.18
C LYS A 795 0.40 13.29 5.89
N SER A 796 0.93 12.07 5.90
CA SER A 796 0.94 11.14 4.78
C SER A 796 -0.44 10.69 4.35
N PHE A 797 -1.35 10.50 5.29
CA PHE A 797 -2.72 10.08 5.01
C PHE A 797 -3.62 11.19 4.42
N LEU A 798 -3.10 12.41 4.23
CA LEU A 798 -3.88 13.50 3.63
C LEU A 798 -4.45 13.12 2.26
N ILE A 799 -3.71 12.39 1.45
CA ILE A 799 -4.15 11.95 0.11
C ILE A 799 -5.28 10.93 0.21
N PHE A 800 -5.13 9.97 1.13
CA PHE A 800 -6.17 8.99 1.41
C PHE A 800 -7.47 9.69 1.86
N PHE A 801 -7.37 10.73 2.69
CA PHE A 801 -8.52 11.54 3.08
C PHE A 801 -9.14 12.32 1.92
N VAL A 802 -8.34 12.83 0.98
CA VAL A 802 -8.86 13.48 -0.23
C VAL A 802 -9.65 12.50 -1.09
N MET A 803 -9.13 11.28 -1.27
CA MET A 803 -9.83 10.21 -2.00
C MET A 803 -11.14 9.81 -1.32
N ILE A 804 -11.12 9.61 0.00
CA ILE A 804 -12.34 9.34 0.78
C ILE A 804 -13.31 10.51 0.69
N GLY A 805 -12.81 11.74 0.79
CA GLY A 805 -13.60 12.96 0.63
C GLY A 805 -14.32 13.00 -0.71
N PHE A 806 -13.64 12.63 -1.79
CA PHE A 806 -14.25 12.51 -3.11
C PHE A 806 -15.38 11.46 -3.13
N ILE A 807 -15.17 10.30 -2.56
CA ILE A 807 -16.20 9.25 -2.46
C ILE A 807 -17.42 9.73 -1.67
N VAL A 808 -17.18 10.41 -0.55
CA VAL A 808 -18.25 10.98 0.29
C VAL A 808 -19.03 12.07 -0.45
N VAL A 809 -18.35 12.94 -1.19
CA VAL A 809 -18.99 13.96 -2.02
C VAL A 809 -19.86 13.33 -3.12
N MET A 810 -19.34 12.29 -3.79
CA MET A 810 -20.12 11.56 -4.81
C MET A 810 -21.35 10.87 -4.19
N ALA A 811 -21.21 10.28 -3.00
CA ALA A 811 -22.32 9.70 -2.24
C ALA A 811 -23.35 10.76 -1.82
N ALA A 812 -22.91 11.96 -1.43
CA ALA A 812 -23.78 13.08 -1.09
C ALA A 812 -24.58 13.59 -2.30
N ILE A 813 -23.94 13.75 -3.45
CA ILE A 813 -24.61 14.13 -4.71
C ILE A 813 -25.65 13.06 -5.08
N LEU A 814 -25.26 11.78 -4.99
CA LEU A 814 -26.18 10.67 -5.22
C LEU A 814 -27.40 10.73 -4.29
N ALA A 815 -27.16 10.99 -2.99
CA ALA A 815 -28.25 11.13 -2.00
C ALA A 815 -29.25 12.21 -2.40
N VAL A 816 -28.77 13.39 -2.78
CA VAL A 816 -29.63 14.51 -3.22
C VAL A 816 -30.44 14.12 -4.45
N VAL A 817 -29.82 13.51 -5.47
CA VAL A 817 -30.50 13.09 -6.71
C VAL A 817 -31.56 12.03 -6.43
N VAL A 818 -31.23 11.02 -5.62
CA VAL A 818 -32.15 9.94 -5.25
C VAL A 818 -33.33 10.47 -4.45
N LEU A 819 -33.06 11.25 -3.39
CA LEU A 819 -34.10 11.85 -2.56
C LEU A 819 -35.02 12.77 -3.34
N TYR A 820 -34.44 13.62 -4.23
CA TYR A 820 -35.22 14.49 -5.10
C TYR A 820 -36.14 13.70 -6.04
N THR A 821 -35.64 12.62 -6.61
CA THR A 821 -36.41 11.75 -7.50
C THR A 821 -37.58 11.10 -6.76
N LEU A 822 -37.31 10.54 -5.59
CA LEU A 822 -38.30 9.88 -4.75
C LEU A 822 -39.37 10.88 -4.22
N ALA A 823 -38.95 12.07 -3.79
CA ALA A 823 -39.85 13.11 -3.34
C ALA A 823 -40.74 13.64 -4.48
N SER A 824 -40.16 13.91 -5.66
CA SER A 824 -40.91 14.37 -6.84
C SER A 824 -41.90 13.31 -7.29
N THR A 825 -41.52 12.03 -7.25
CA THR A 825 -42.41 10.92 -7.57
C THR A 825 -43.55 10.82 -6.56
N ASN A 826 -43.27 10.93 -5.27
CA ASN A 826 -44.28 10.91 -4.20
C ASN A 826 -45.33 12.03 -4.36
N ILE A 827 -44.90 13.24 -4.72
CA ILE A 827 -45.82 14.36 -4.96
C ILE A 827 -46.71 14.12 -6.15
N SER A 828 -46.15 13.69 -7.29
CA SER A 828 -46.95 13.47 -8.48
C SER A 828 -47.93 12.28 -8.37
N GLU A 829 -47.61 11.28 -7.51
CA GLU A 829 -48.59 10.19 -7.22
C GLU A 829 -49.82 10.64 -6.45
N ARG A 830 -49.70 11.72 -5.69
CA ARG A 830 -50.76 12.23 -4.83
C ARG A 830 -51.38 13.49 -5.37
N GLU A 831 -51.11 13.83 -6.62
CA GLU A 831 -51.55 15.11 -7.18
C GLU A 831 -53.08 15.34 -7.02
N ARG A 832 -53.90 14.30 -7.24
CA ARG A 832 -55.32 14.34 -6.98
C ARG A 832 -55.72 14.49 -5.51
N GLU A 833 -55.07 13.72 -4.63
CA GLU A 833 -55.27 13.78 -3.17
C GLU A 833 -54.93 15.20 -2.66
N LEU A 834 -53.76 15.72 -3.10
CA LEU A 834 -53.28 17.03 -2.74
C LEU A 834 -54.15 18.18 -3.29
N ALA A 835 -54.61 18.04 -4.52
CA ALA A 835 -55.56 18.98 -5.11
C ALA A 835 -56.87 18.98 -4.34
N THR A 836 -57.39 17.81 -3.93
CA THR A 836 -58.61 17.72 -3.10
C THR A 836 -58.42 18.43 -1.75
N ILE A 837 -57.28 18.20 -1.07
CA ILE A 837 -56.98 18.85 0.20
C ILE A 837 -56.87 20.37 0.05
N LYS A 838 -56.26 20.86 -1.05
CA LYS A 838 -56.18 22.28 -1.38
C LYS A 838 -57.59 22.89 -1.63
N VAL A 839 -58.49 22.20 -2.36
CA VAL A 839 -59.86 22.63 -2.63
C VAL A 839 -60.70 22.66 -1.34
N LEU A 840 -60.42 21.73 -0.39
CA LEU A 840 -61.04 21.75 0.95
C LEU A 840 -60.55 22.89 1.86
N GLY A 841 -59.67 23.81 1.37
CA GLY A 841 -59.31 25.02 2.06
C GLY A 841 -58.08 24.89 2.99
N PHE A 842 -57.32 23.78 2.93
CA PHE A 842 -56.10 23.66 3.70
C PHE A 842 -55.03 24.67 3.26
N ARG A 843 -54.36 25.31 4.22
CA ARG A 843 -53.27 26.27 3.95
C ARG A 843 -52.05 25.62 3.34
N ARG A 844 -51.28 26.38 2.55
CA ARG A 844 -50.03 25.87 1.93
C ARG A 844 -49.11 25.20 2.95
N LYS A 845 -48.91 25.77 4.14
CA LYS A 845 -48.07 25.18 5.20
C LYS A 845 -48.57 23.84 5.71
N GLU A 846 -49.89 23.63 5.73
CA GLU A 846 -50.50 22.37 6.17
C GLU A 846 -50.33 21.27 5.12
N VAL A 847 -50.45 21.63 3.85
CA VAL A 847 -50.20 20.68 2.72
C VAL A 847 -48.73 20.30 2.66
N HIS A 848 -47.79 21.28 2.78
CA HIS A 848 -46.38 21.03 2.89
C HIS A 848 -46.06 20.12 4.08
N GLY A 849 -46.60 20.45 5.28
CA GLY A 849 -46.40 19.64 6.48
C GLY A 849 -46.94 18.22 6.38
N TYR A 850 -48.00 17.97 5.59
CA TYR A 850 -48.56 16.65 5.36
C TYR A 850 -47.63 15.76 4.54
N VAL A 851 -47.06 16.29 3.45
CA VAL A 851 -46.13 15.53 2.58
C VAL A 851 -44.75 15.36 3.24
N ASN A 852 -44.20 16.45 3.80
CA ASN A 852 -42.85 16.49 4.36
C ASN A 852 -42.75 15.61 5.61
N LYS A 853 -43.76 15.53 6.49
CA LYS A 853 -43.75 14.65 7.68
C LYS A 853 -43.62 13.18 7.30
N GLU A 854 -44.27 12.75 6.22
CA GLU A 854 -44.18 11.37 5.74
C GLU A 854 -42.78 11.08 5.19
N MET A 855 -42.25 12.00 4.37
CA MET A 855 -40.89 11.86 3.81
C MET A 855 -39.83 11.86 4.92
N LEU A 856 -39.95 12.78 5.89
CA LEU A 856 -39.04 12.85 7.04
C LEU A 856 -39.06 11.55 7.87
N LEU A 857 -40.26 11.00 8.15
CA LEU A 857 -40.39 9.75 8.89
C LEU A 857 -39.70 8.59 8.15
N LEU A 858 -39.92 8.47 6.84
CA LEU A 858 -39.29 7.45 6.03
C LEU A 858 -37.78 7.63 5.95
N ALA A 859 -37.31 8.86 5.86
CA ALA A 859 -35.89 9.20 5.90
C ALA A 859 -35.26 8.81 7.25
N CYS A 860 -35.92 9.13 8.38
CA CYS A 860 -35.42 8.72 9.71
C CYS A 860 -35.31 7.20 9.84
N ILE A 861 -36.29 6.45 9.32
CA ILE A 861 -36.22 4.97 9.30
C ILE A 861 -35.07 4.49 8.42
N GLY A 862 -34.91 5.08 7.23
CA GLY A 862 -33.82 4.77 6.31
C GLY A 862 -32.45 5.07 6.89
N ILE A 863 -32.29 6.20 7.61
CA ILE A 863 -31.08 6.57 8.34
C ILE A 863 -30.78 5.56 9.45
N ALA A 864 -31.78 5.26 10.29
CA ALA A 864 -31.59 4.35 11.43
C ALA A 864 -31.13 2.94 11.01
N ILE A 865 -31.58 2.46 9.85
CA ILE A 865 -31.14 1.19 9.29
C ILE A 865 -29.83 1.36 8.50
N GLY A 866 -29.66 2.51 7.84
CA GLY A 866 -28.50 2.81 7.03
C GLY A 866 -27.19 2.90 7.82
N LEU A 867 -27.22 3.42 9.04
CA LEU A 867 -26.04 3.54 9.90
C LEU A 867 -25.39 2.16 10.21
N PRO A 868 -26.11 1.16 10.75
CA PRO A 868 -25.52 -0.16 10.97
C PRO A 868 -25.15 -0.88 9.66
N CYS A 869 -25.93 -0.71 8.61
CA CYS A 869 -25.58 -1.23 7.29
C CYS A 869 -24.28 -0.60 6.76
N GLY A 870 -24.04 0.68 7.04
CA GLY A 870 -22.81 1.39 6.69
C GLY A 870 -21.58 0.83 7.40
N ARG A 871 -21.71 0.45 8.68
CA ARG A 871 -20.64 -0.26 9.40
C ARG A 871 -20.34 -1.63 8.78
N GLY A 872 -21.38 -2.39 8.45
CA GLY A 872 -21.22 -3.68 7.75
C GLY A 872 -20.58 -3.51 6.37
N LEU A 873 -20.96 -2.46 5.63
CA LEU A 873 -20.34 -2.12 4.35
C LEU A 873 -18.87 -1.75 4.51
N LEU A 874 -18.51 -0.95 5.53
CA LEU A 874 -17.14 -0.62 5.85
C LEU A 874 -16.30 -1.87 6.13
N GLY A 875 -16.80 -2.78 6.97
CA GLY A 875 -16.09 -4.04 7.25
C GLY A 875 -15.87 -4.88 5.99
N PHE A 876 -16.87 -4.93 5.10
CA PHE A 876 -16.74 -5.61 3.81
C PHE A 876 -15.70 -4.92 2.90
N LEU A 877 -15.70 -3.58 2.83
CA LEU A 877 -14.75 -2.81 2.01
C LEU A 877 -13.32 -3.00 2.52
N LEU A 878 -13.09 -2.82 3.84
CA LEU A 878 -11.76 -2.99 4.44
C LEU A 878 -11.26 -4.44 4.34
N GLY A 879 -12.16 -5.43 4.42
CA GLY A 879 -11.81 -6.82 4.18
C GLY A 879 -11.39 -7.16 2.74
N GLN A 880 -11.70 -6.29 1.77
CA GLN A 880 -11.25 -6.41 0.37
C GLN A 880 -9.98 -5.59 0.10
N LEU A 881 -9.60 -4.69 1.02
CA LEU A 881 -8.35 -3.96 0.96
C LEU A 881 -7.28 -4.80 1.63
N ASP A 882 -6.36 -5.29 0.83
CA ASP A 882 -5.18 -5.99 1.29
C ASP A 882 -4.02 -5.01 1.16
N LEU A 883 -3.66 -4.40 2.27
CA LEU A 883 -2.57 -3.43 2.35
C LEU A 883 -1.38 -4.14 2.97
N PRO A 884 -0.29 -4.37 2.23
CA PRO A 884 0.90 -4.99 2.78
C PRO A 884 1.38 -4.23 4.02
N GLY A 885 1.63 -4.96 5.10
CA GLY A 885 2.10 -4.36 6.35
C GLY A 885 1.07 -3.53 7.13
N MET A 886 -0.20 -3.42 6.69
CA MET A 886 -1.21 -2.65 7.40
C MET A 886 -2.48 -3.46 7.69
N ASN A 887 -2.95 -3.39 8.93
CA ASN A 887 -4.21 -4.01 9.36
C ASN A 887 -5.21 -2.94 9.80
N ILE A 888 -6.03 -2.45 8.84
CA ILE A 888 -7.03 -1.43 9.13
C ILE A 888 -8.29 -2.11 9.70
N VAL A 889 -8.47 -2.02 11.00
CA VAL A 889 -9.67 -2.54 11.68
C VAL A 889 -10.84 -1.57 11.53
N PRO A 890 -12.05 -2.05 11.16
CA PRO A 890 -13.23 -1.20 11.03
C PRO A 890 -13.60 -0.49 12.34
N ASN A 891 -13.27 0.77 12.45
CA ASN A 891 -13.60 1.63 13.59
C ASN A 891 -14.40 2.84 13.15
N VAL A 892 -15.70 2.85 13.45
CA VAL A 892 -16.56 4.01 13.16
C VAL A 892 -16.78 4.79 14.46
N ALA A 893 -16.10 5.90 14.60
CA ALA A 893 -16.29 6.78 15.74
C ALA A 893 -17.74 7.29 15.81
N TRP A 894 -18.25 7.52 17.02
CA TRP A 894 -19.63 7.95 17.24
C TRP A 894 -20.01 9.24 16.48
N TYR A 895 -19.05 10.16 16.32
CA TYR A 895 -19.26 11.41 15.56
C TYR A 895 -19.45 11.17 14.07
N CYS A 896 -18.89 10.10 13.51
CA CYS A 896 -19.09 9.72 12.11
C CYS A 896 -20.53 9.28 11.85
N TYR A 897 -21.14 8.53 12.78
CA TYR A 897 -22.56 8.19 12.73
C TYR A 897 -23.42 9.46 12.82
N ALA A 898 -23.09 10.35 13.76
CA ALA A 898 -23.81 11.62 13.93
C ALA A 898 -23.71 12.49 12.68
N LEU A 899 -22.52 12.60 12.07
CA LEU A 899 -22.29 13.39 10.86
C LEU A 899 -23.04 12.80 9.65
N ALA A 900 -22.98 11.49 9.44
CA ALA A 900 -23.71 10.82 8.36
C ALA A 900 -25.23 11.00 8.52
N ALA A 901 -25.75 10.85 9.73
CA ALA A 901 -27.17 11.07 10.02
C ALA A 901 -27.59 12.53 9.82
N LEU A 902 -26.78 13.47 10.29
CA LEU A 902 -27.03 14.91 10.13
C LEU A 902 -27.05 15.31 8.65
N LEU A 903 -26.08 14.88 7.86
CA LEU A 903 -26.01 15.17 6.43
C LEU A 903 -27.18 14.55 5.67
N ALA A 904 -27.52 13.29 5.95
CA ALA A 904 -28.68 12.64 5.33
C ALA A 904 -29.98 13.36 5.67
N LEU A 905 -30.14 13.81 6.91
CA LEU A 905 -31.29 14.64 7.34
C LEU A 905 -31.28 16.00 6.65
N LEU A 906 -30.14 16.67 6.59
CA LEU A 906 -29.98 17.97 5.93
C LEU A 906 -30.35 17.88 4.44
N PHE A 907 -29.85 16.84 3.73
CA PHE A 907 -30.20 16.62 2.33
C PHE A 907 -31.70 16.35 2.17
N THR A 908 -32.33 15.61 3.08
CA THR A 908 -33.78 15.39 3.09
C THR A 908 -34.50 16.74 3.21
N LEU A 909 -34.12 17.61 4.15
CA LEU A 909 -34.75 18.93 4.35
C LEU A 909 -34.53 19.87 3.15
N ILE A 910 -33.33 19.85 2.53
CA ILE A 910 -33.04 20.62 1.31
C ILE A 910 -33.95 20.18 0.17
N VAL A 911 -34.07 18.87 -0.04
CA VAL A 911 -34.93 18.30 -1.07
C VAL A 911 -36.39 18.61 -0.81
N GLU A 912 -36.88 18.50 0.44
CA GLU A 912 -38.24 18.92 0.81
C GLU A 912 -38.51 20.38 0.47
N LYS A 913 -37.61 21.28 0.82
CA LYS A 913 -37.70 22.70 0.48
C LYS A 913 -37.72 22.93 -1.03
N ALA A 914 -36.91 22.22 -1.80
CA ALA A 914 -36.90 22.31 -3.25
C ALA A 914 -38.18 21.78 -3.88
N THR A 915 -38.76 20.69 -3.36
CA THR A 915 -39.97 20.06 -3.87
C THR A 915 -41.26 20.80 -3.43
N ASN A 916 -41.24 21.60 -2.35
CA ASN A 916 -42.37 22.44 -1.93
C ASN A 916 -42.82 23.40 -3.04
N ARG A 917 -41.90 23.91 -3.88
CA ARG A 917 -42.24 24.74 -5.06
C ARG A 917 -43.06 23.93 -6.08
N SER A 918 -42.88 22.66 -6.19
CA SER A 918 -43.66 21.75 -7.07
C SER A 918 -45.07 21.54 -6.50
N LEU A 919 -45.17 21.37 -5.17
CA LEU A 919 -46.47 21.29 -4.47
C LEU A 919 -47.29 22.53 -4.66
N ASP A 920 -46.70 23.73 -4.65
CA ASP A 920 -47.42 24.98 -4.85
C ASP A 920 -48.01 25.13 -6.26
N ARG A 921 -47.34 24.53 -7.28
CA ARG A 921 -47.74 24.63 -8.69
C ARG A 921 -48.79 23.59 -9.15
N ILE A 922 -49.27 22.74 -8.25
CA ILE A 922 -50.34 21.79 -8.60
C ILE A 922 -51.61 22.52 -9.06
N ASP A 923 -52.02 22.25 -10.30
CA ASP A 923 -53.30 22.77 -10.86
C ASP A 923 -54.47 21.99 -10.27
N MET A 924 -55.27 22.72 -9.41
CA MET A 924 -56.43 22.15 -8.72
C MET A 924 -57.54 21.73 -9.70
N VAL A 925 -57.73 22.49 -10.76
CA VAL A 925 -58.83 22.26 -11.71
C VAL A 925 -58.46 21.12 -12.67
N GLY A 926 -57.24 21.12 -13.19
CA GLY A 926 -56.78 20.08 -14.10
C GLY A 926 -56.66 18.74 -13.40
N ALA A 927 -56.18 18.71 -12.13
CA ALA A 927 -56.01 17.46 -11.38
C ALA A 927 -57.34 16.81 -10.95
N LEU A 928 -58.44 17.57 -10.82
CA LEU A 928 -59.76 17.08 -10.42
C LEU A 928 -60.68 16.80 -11.60
N LYS A 929 -60.39 17.29 -12.82
CA LYS A 929 -61.13 16.94 -14.00
C LYS A 929 -60.95 15.43 -14.23
N SER A 930 -62.07 14.69 -14.25
CA SER A 930 -62.06 13.29 -14.63
C SER A 930 -61.57 13.21 -16.09
N PRO A 931 -60.73 12.29 -16.44
CA PRO A 931 -60.47 12.02 -17.85
C PRO A 931 -61.77 11.44 -18.42
N GLU A 932 -62.48 12.23 -19.24
CA GLU A 932 -63.59 11.74 -20.08
C GLU A 932 -63.04 10.75 -21.11
#